data_e1a2e733df51d7c3360c4e50fd442d7a
#
_entry.id   e1a2e733df51d7c3360c4e50fd442d7a
#
_cell.length_a   1.000
_cell.length_b   1.000
_cell.length_c   1.000
_cell.angle_alpha   90.00
_cell.angle_beta   90.00
_cell.angle_gamma   90.00
#
_symmetry.space_group_name_H-M   'P 1'
#
loop_
_entity.id
_entity.type
_entity.pdbx_description
1 polymer ?
#
loop_
_entity_poly.entity_id
_entity_poly.type
_entity_poly.pdbx_seq_one_letter_code
_entity_poly.pdbx_strand_id
1 'polypeptide(L)'
;MNEKALRTLEYHKIIDLLVRHANCEAAKQRCKKLTPMTSLADIETAQRQTADALSRIFKKGSLSFLGVHDVTASMKRLEIGAALSIEELLHLASLLEVAKRAKAYSRNDRTEEAETSDSLDEFFDGIEPLTPLLEEIRRCIISSDEISDDASSGLKAVRRSMKGMQDKIHSQMNSILNSASASGLLQDNVITMRNGRYCLPVKSEYKNQVSGMVHDQSSTGSTLFIEPLAVVNLNNELKELYLKEQEEIEKILADLSNLVSEYIPYILEDYRILSELDFIFAKALLAKDYNGTAPVFNTDGRIRIRKGRHPLLDPKRVVPIDIHLGTDFDLLIVTGPNTGGKTVSLKTVGLFTLMGQAGLHIPANDNSELSVFTDVFADIGDEQSIEQNLSTFSSHMTNIVSILEHVNEQSLVLFDELCAGTDPTEGAALAISILSQLHSRGIRTMATTHYSEIKVFALSTEGVENACCEFDMETLSPTYRLLIGIPGKSNAFAISGKLGLDASIIEDAKSRITENEENFENLIARLEDSRLTIEKEQAEISSYKAEIETLKKRLEEKQERLDNSREKILREANEEAHKILREAKEVADESIRNFQKYGKVNADNKTMEKERTKLRNKMNEVEKNMAMKPKAPANTKAPKNLRIGDSVKVLSMNLKGTVHTLPDAKGNLFVQMGILRSQVNINDLVLLIDDTNTNEKKFRKTSAGKIKMNKSATISTEIKLLGMTVDEALSELDKYLDDAYLAHLSSVRIVHGKGTGALRNAVHGYLKKSKYIKNYHLAEFGEGDAGVTIAEFK
;
A
#
# COMPACT_ATOMS: atom_id res chain seq x y z
N MET A 1 -6.23 -28.30 13.90
CA MET A 1 -6.41 -26.87 14.26
C MET A 1 -7.59 -26.72 15.23
N ASN A 2 -7.41 -26.05 16.35
CA ASN A 2 -8.39 -25.97 17.44
C ASN A 2 -9.58 -25.06 17.09
N GLU A 3 -10.82 -25.60 17.11
CA GLU A 3 -12.04 -24.84 16.79
C GLU A 3 -12.31 -23.69 17.78
N LYS A 4 -11.98 -23.86 19.05
CA LYS A 4 -12.12 -22.79 20.05
C LYS A 4 -11.25 -21.61 19.71
N ALA A 5 -10.00 -21.86 19.27
CA ALA A 5 -9.09 -20.78 18.85
C ALA A 5 -9.61 -20.03 17.61
N LEU A 6 -10.20 -20.74 16.63
CA LEU A 6 -10.81 -20.09 15.46
C LEU A 6 -11.92 -19.09 15.86
N ARG A 7 -12.72 -19.43 16.87
CA ARG A 7 -13.79 -18.55 17.38
C ARG A 7 -13.21 -17.39 18.19
N THR A 8 -12.32 -17.68 19.14
CA THR A 8 -11.70 -16.69 20.03
C THR A 8 -10.89 -15.64 19.26
N LEU A 9 -10.17 -16.06 18.22
CA LEU A 9 -9.42 -15.18 17.34
C LEU A 9 -10.27 -14.53 16.24
N GLU A 10 -11.58 -14.75 16.24
CA GLU A 10 -12.54 -14.14 15.31
C GLU A 10 -12.28 -14.47 13.83
N TYR A 11 -11.67 -15.64 13.54
CA TYR A 11 -11.36 -16.07 12.18
C TYR A 11 -12.60 -16.13 11.28
N HIS A 12 -13.77 -16.51 11.84
CA HIS A 12 -15.03 -16.51 11.13
C HIS A 12 -15.40 -15.15 10.53
N LYS A 13 -15.03 -14.03 11.17
CA LYS A 13 -15.26 -12.67 10.62
C LYS A 13 -14.41 -12.41 9.37
N ILE A 14 -13.19 -12.95 9.30
CA ILE A 14 -12.37 -12.88 8.10
C ILE A 14 -13.00 -13.71 6.97
N ILE A 15 -13.52 -14.88 7.30
CA ILE A 15 -14.25 -15.71 6.35
C ILE A 15 -15.50 -14.98 5.82
N ASP A 16 -16.24 -14.29 6.68
CA ASP A 16 -17.39 -13.49 6.27
C ASP A 16 -17.00 -12.34 5.31
N LEU A 17 -15.85 -11.71 5.55
CA LEU A 17 -15.30 -10.71 4.63
C LEU A 17 -14.91 -11.35 3.30
N LEU A 18 -14.26 -12.52 3.32
CA LEU A 18 -13.86 -13.26 2.13
C LEU A 18 -15.07 -13.65 1.26
N VAL A 19 -16.15 -14.17 1.89
CA VAL A 19 -17.38 -14.58 1.20
C VAL A 19 -18.03 -13.43 0.42
N ARG A 20 -17.88 -12.18 0.88
CA ARG A 20 -18.43 -10.99 0.18
C ARG A 20 -17.76 -10.76 -1.17
N HIS A 21 -16.52 -11.20 -1.35
CA HIS A 21 -15.77 -11.05 -2.60
C HIS A 21 -16.03 -12.18 -3.60
N ALA A 22 -16.50 -13.34 -3.14
CA ALA A 22 -16.85 -14.44 -4.02
C ALA A 22 -18.19 -14.17 -4.74
N ASN A 23 -18.25 -14.47 -6.02
CA ASN A 23 -19.43 -14.21 -6.86
C ASN A 23 -20.34 -15.45 -6.95
N CYS A 24 -19.78 -16.61 -7.28
CA CYS A 24 -20.54 -17.85 -7.46
C CYS A 24 -20.73 -18.60 -6.13
N GLU A 25 -21.81 -19.40 -6.06
CA GLU A 25 -22.16 -20.11 -4.82
C GLU A 25 -21.11 -21.18 -4.46
N ALA A 26 -20.50 -21.84 -5.45
CA ALA A 26 -19.44 -22.83 -5.21
C ALA A 26 -18.22 -22.18 -4.53
N ALA A 27 -17.79 -21.00 -5.00
CA ALA A 27 -16.67 -20.25 -4.37
C ALA A 27 -17.06 -19.78 -2.97
N LYS A 28 -18.30 -19.29 -2.75
CA LYS A 28 -18.79 -18.92 -1.41
C LYS A 28 -18.76 -20.09 -0.43
N GLN A 29 -19.17 -21.27 -0.88
CA GLN A 29 -19.12 -22.49 -0.06
C GLN A 29 -17.67 -22.90 0.25
N ARG A 30 -16.75 -22.76 -0.72
CA ARG A 30 -15.31 -22.99 -0.46
C ARG A 30 -14.75 -21.97 0.53
N CYS A 31 -15.10 -20.69 0.40
CA CYS A 31 -14.71 -19.68 1.37
C CYS A 31 -15.18 -20.04 2.79
N LYS A 32 -16.45 -20.44 2.95
CA LYS A 32 -17.02 -20.84 4.26
C LYS A 32 -16.34 -22.07 4.86
N LYS A 33 -15.83 -22.98 4.04
CA LYS A 33 -15.14 -24.20 4.47
C LYS A 33 -13.62 -24.02 4.56
N LEU A 34 -13.10 -22.82 4.32
CA LEU A 34 -11.65 -22.55 4.35
C LEU A 34 -11.12 -22.68 5.76
N THR A 35 -10.26 -23.65 5.98
CA THR A 35 -9.55 -23.89 7.24
C THR A 35 -8.04 -23.72 7.04
N PRO A 36 -7.30 -23.31 8.08
CA PRO A 36 -5.86 -23.24 8.02
C PRO A 36 -5.22 -24.61 7.73
N MET A 37 -4.30 -24.65 6.81
CA MET A 37 -3.54 -25.84 6.39
C MET A 37 -2.31 -26.03 7.26
N THR A 38 -1.79 -27.27 7.31
CA THR A 38 -0.59 -27.63 8.08
C THR A 38 0.57 -28.12 7.19
N SER A 39 0.34 -28.25 5.87
CA SER A 39 1.38 -28.59 4.89
C SER A 39 2.01 -27.32 4.33
N LEU A 40 3.32 -27.15 4.47
CA LEU A 40 4.05 -25.98 3.95
C LEU A 40 3.85 -25.84 2.43
N ALA A 41 3.92 -26.95 1.69
CA ALA A 41 3.78 -26.91 0.22
C ALA A 41 2.40 -26.43 -0.23
N ASP A 42 1.32 -26.85 0.47
CA ASP A 42 -0.04 -26.42 0.16
C ASP A 42 -0.26 -24.93 0.51
N ILE A 43 0.33 -24.49 1.65
CA ILE A 43 0.30 -23.09 2.08
C ILE A 43 1.01 -22.20 1.06
N GLU A 44 2.23 -22.55 0.65
CA GLU A 44 3.01 -21.79 -0.32
C GLU A 44 2.32 -21.73 -1.69
N THR A 45 1.70 -22.84 -2.11
CA THR A 45 0.91 -22.88 -3.35
C THR A 45 -0.27 -21.92 -3.28
N ALA A 46 -1.04 -21.99 -2.19
CA ALA A 46 -2.19 -21.10 -1.99
C ALA A 46 -1.79 -19.62 -1.86
N GLN A 47 -0.67 -19.33 -1.19
CA GLN A 47 -0.11 -17.97 -1.08
C GLN A 47 0.33 -17.44 -2.45
N ARG A 48 1.01 -18.26 -3.24
CA ARG A 48 1.45 -17.91 -4.60
C ARG A 48 0.26 -17.63 -5.50
N GLN A 49 -0.76 -18.50 -5.50
CA GLN A 49 -1.98 -18.27 -6.28
C GLN A 49 -2.67 -16.95 -5.92
N THR A 50 -2.75 -16.64 -4.61
CA THR A 50 -3.31 -15.37 -4.14
C THR A 50 -2.47 -14.17 -4.60
N ALA A 51 -1.13 -14.27 -4.55
CA ALA A 51 -0.21 -13.23 -4.99
C ALA A 51 -0.29 -12.98 -6.52
N ASP A 52 -0.36 -14.05 -7.31
CA ASP A 52 -0.47 -13.97 -8.76
C ASP A 52 -1.81 -13.36 -9.17
N ALA A 53 -2.93 -13.77 -8.52
CA ALA A 53 -4.23 -13.15 -8.72
C ALA A 53 -4.23 -11.66 -8.37
N LEU A 54 -3.61 -11.29 -7.25
CA LEU A 54 -3.48 -9.89 -6.83
C LEU A 54 -2.67 -9.08 -7.84
N SER A 55 -1.55 -9.63 -8.33
CA SER A 55 -0.73 -9.01 -9.38
C SER A 55 -1.54 -8.78 -10.66
N ARG A 56 -2.32 -9.79 -11.09
CA ARG A 56 -3.22 -9.67 -12.25
C ARG A 56 -4.29 -8.60 -12.05
N ILE A 57 -4.89 -8.52 -10.84
CA ILE A 57 -5.88 -7.49 -10.51
C ILE A 57 -5.27 -6.08 -10.62
N PHE A 58 -4.04 -5.87 -10.19
CA PHE A 58 -3.37 -4.57 -10.30
C PHE A 58 -2.99 -4.23 -11.75
N LYS A 59 -2.60 -5.21 -12.56
CA LYS A 59 -2.19 -4.98 -13.96
C LYS A 59 -3.37 -4.80 -14.91
N LYS A 60 -4.43 -5.60 -14.75
CA LYS A 60 -5.52 -5.75 -15.74
C LYS A 60 -6.91 -5.41 -15.19
N GLY A 61 -7.03 -5.15 -13.90
CA GLY A 61 -8.32 -5.04 -13.23
C GLY A 61 -8.87 -6.39 -12.78
N SER A 62 -9.98 -6.36 -12.04
CA SER A 62 -10.62 -7.57 -11.52
C SER A 62 -11.45 -8.28 -12.60
N LEU A 63 -11.39 -9.60 -12.64
CA LEU A 63 -12.28 -10.44 -13.43
C LEU A 63 -13.57 -10.69 -12.64
N SER A 64 -14.73 -10.51 -13.28
CA SER A 64 -16.02 -10.80 -12.66
C SER A 64 -16.49 -12.21 -13.02
N PHE A 65 -16.82 -12.99 -12.02
CA PHE A 65 -17.39 -14.34 -12.13
C PHE A 65 -18.91 -14.35 -11.95
N LEU A 66 -19.54 -13.19 -12.00
CA LEU A 66 -21.00 -13.08 -11.96
C LEU A 66 -21.59 -13.79 -13.20
N GLY A 67 -22.49 -14.74 -12.98
CA GLY A 67 -23.06 -15.57 -14.03
C GLY A 67 -22.54 -17.02 -14.05
N VAL A 68 -21.59 -17.37 -13.19
CA VAL A 68 -21.21 -18.77 -12.95
C VAL A 68 -22.26 -19.41 -12.04
N HIS A 69 -23.18 -20.16 -12.66
CA HIS A 69 -24.21 -20.93 -11.97
C HIS A 69 -23.83 -22.40 -11.88
N ASP A 70 -24.33 -23.09 -10.86
CA ASP A 70 -24.12 -24.53 -10.74
C ASP A 70 -24.95 -25.28 -11.81
N VAL A 71 -24.26 -25.84 -12.77
CA VAL A 71 -24.84 -26.60 -13.88
C VAL A 71 -24.77 -28.13 -13.66
N THR A 72 -24.21 -28.59 -12.55
CA THR A 72 -23.93 -30.02 -12.30
C THR A 72 -25.18 -30.87 -12.33
N ALA A 73 -26.28 -30.39 -11.73
CA ALA A 73 -27.55 -31.13 -11.75
C ALA A 73 -28.17 -31.18 -13.15
N SER A 74 -28.09 -30.12 -13.92
CA SER A 74 -28.56 -29.99 -15.29
C SER A 74 -27.78 -30.93 -16.22
N MET A 75 -26.45 -30.96 -16.08
CA MET A 75 -25.62 -31.91 -16.87
C MET A 75 -25.92 -33.37 -16.56
N LYS A 76 -26.12 -33.75 -15.29
CA LYS A 76 -26.55 -35.11 -14.91
C LYS A 76 -27.90 -35.48 -15.47
N ARG A 77 -28.86 -34.57 -15.50
CA ARG A 77 -30.17 -34.81 -16.14
C ARG A 77 -30.02 -35.01 -17.64
N LEU A 78 -29.15 -34.25 -18.28
CA LEU A 78 -28.89 -34.36 -19.70
C LEU A 78 -28.25 -35.72 -20.07
N GLU A 79 -27.34 -36.27 -19.24
CA GLU A 79 -26.73 -37.59 -19.40
C GLU A 79 -27.76 -38.74 -19.42
N ILE A 80 -28.87 -38.58 -18.71
CA ILE A 80 -29.96 -39.55 -18.71
C ILE A 80 -31.03 -39.28 -19.78
N GLY A 81 -30.76 -38.33 -20.70
CA GLY A 81 -31.61 -38.03 -21.84
C GLY A 81 -32.78 -37.08 -21.59
N ALA A 82 -32.76 -36.33 -20.49
CA ALA A 82 -33.76 -35.28 -20.21
C ALA A 82 -33.37 -33.98 -20.89
N ALA A 83 -34.34 -33.29 -21.54
CA ALA A 83 -34.11 -31.97 -22.10
C ALA A 83 -33.95 -30.92 -21.00
N LEU A 84 -33.15 -29.89 -21.29
CA LEU A 84 -32.93 -28.72 -20.44
C LEU A 84 -34.06 -27.70 -20.63
N SER A 85 -34.39 -26.99 -19.55
CA SER A 85 -35.32 -25.87 -19.59
C SER A 85 -34.65 -24.61 -20.16
N ILE A 86 -35.47 -23.61 -20.49
CA ILE A 86 -34.97 -22.28 -20.92
C ILE A 86 -34.05 -21.68 -19.88
N GLU A 87 -34.41 -21.74 -18.59
CA GLU A 87 -33.61 -21.17 -17.48
C GLU A 87 -32.27 -21.90 -17.36
N GLU A 88 -32.23 -23.25 -17.46
CA GLU A 88 -30.98 -24.01 -17.40
C GLU A 88 -30.05 -23.70 -18.57
N LEU A 89 -30.61 -23.53 -19.79
CA LEU A 89 -29.83 -23.10 -20.96
C LEU A 89 -29.30 -21.66 -20.83
N LEU A 90 -30.07 -20.77 -20.22
CA LEU A 90 -29.60 -19.40 -19.92
C LEU A 90 -28.50 -19.39 -18.85
N HIS A 91 -28.60 -20.23 -17.83
CA HIS A 91 -27.51 -20.38 -16.82
C HIS A 91 -26.24 -20.92 -17.49
N LEU A 92 -26.37 -21.88 -18.38
CA LEU A 92 -25.26 -22.40 -19.19
C LEU A 92 -24.65 -21.31 -20.07
N ALA A 93 -25.50 -20.57 -20.80
CA ALA A 93 -25.01 -19.46 -21.62
C ALA A 93 -24.24 -18.41 -20.80
N SER A 94 -24.75 -18.08 -19.60
CA SER A 94 -24.05 -17.16 -18.68
C SER A 94 -22.69 -17.71 -18.22
N LEU A 95 -22.59 -19.01 -17.92
CA LEU A 95 -21.33 -19.69 -17.60
C LEU A 95 -20.33 -19.56 -18.77
N LEU A 96 -20.78 -19.89 -20.00
CA LEU A 96 -19.92 -19.83 -21.20
C LEU A 96 -19.48 -18.39 -21.55
N GLU A 97 -20.31 -17.39 -21.26
CA GLU A 97 -19.91 -15.99 -21.36
C GLU A 97 -18.79 -15.63 -20.40
N VAL A 98 -18.86 -16.14 -19.15
CA VAL A 98 -17.77 -15.95 -18.18
C VAL A 98 -16.52 -16.69 -18.64
N ALA A 99 -16.63 -17.91 -19.14
CA ALA A 99 -15.52 -18.69 -19.70
C ALA A 99 -14.84 -17.94 -20.86
N LYS A 100 -15.61 -17.38 -21.78
CA LYS A 100 -15.10 -16.56 -22.89
C LYS A 100 -14.35 -15.31 -22.39
N ARG A 101 -14.90 -14.61 -21.38
CA ARG A 101 -14.25 -13.44 -20.76
C ARG A 101 -12.96 -13.84 -20.03
N ALA A 102 -12.98 -14.93 -19.27
CA ALA A 102 -11.82 -15.43 -18.55
C ALA A 102 -10.68 -15.82 -19.50
N LYS A 103 -11.00 -16.52 -20.58
CA LYS A 103 -10.02 -16.87 -21.63
C LYS A 103 -9.43 -15.64 -22.32
N ALA A 104 -10.27 -14.62 -22.58
CA ALA A 104 -9.81 -13.35 -23.15
C ALA A 104 -8.92 -12.57 -22.18
N TYR A 105 -9.24 -12.61 -20.87
CA TYR A 105 -8.44 -11.98 -19.81
C TYR A 105 -7.03 -12.57 -19.72
N SER A 106 -6.86 -13.89 -19.92
CA SER A 106 -5.53 -14.53 -19.96
C SER A 106 -4.69 -14.08 -21.15
N ARG A 107 -5.27 -14.00 -22.38
CA ARG A 107 -4.55 -13.71 -23.63
C ARG A 107 -3.86 -12.35 -23.70
N ASN A 108 -4.33 -11.38 -22.93
CA ASN A 108 -3.76 -10.03 -22.93
C ASN A 108 -2.38 -9.92 -22.23
N ASP A 109 -1.82 -11.00 -21.68
CA ASP A 109 -0.51 -11.00 -21.00
C ASP A 109 0.68 -11.27 -21.94
N ARG A 110 0.44 -11.71 -23.17
CA ARG A 110 1.50 -12.08 -24.11
C ARG A 110 2.05 -10.87 -24.89
N THR A 111 2.51 -9.84 -24.19
CA THR A 111 3.47 -8.89 -24.75
C THR A 111 4.86 -9.49 -24.60
N GLU A 112 5.68 -9.42 -25.65
CA GLU A 112 6.97 -10.11 -25.84
C GLU A 112 8.04 -9.92 -24.73
N GLU A 113 7.75 -9.19 -23.65
CA GLU A 113 8.71 -8.89 -22.57
C GLU A 113 8.46 -9.64 -21.23
N ALA A 114 7.47 -10.52 -21.12
CA ALA A 114 7.18 -11.23 -19.88
C ALA A 114 6.85 -12.71 -20.10
N GLU A 115 7.87 -13.53 -20.31
CA GLU A 115 7.80 -15.00 -20.29
C GLU A 115 7.76 -15.60 -18.87
N THR A 116 7.23 -14.94 -17.89
CA THR A 116 7.05 -15.56 -16.56
C THR A 116 5.65 -16.12 -16.47
N SER A 117 5.51 -17.42 -16.75
CA SER A 117 4.32 -18.20 -16.40
C SER A 117 4.02 -18.03 -14.91
N ASP A 118 2.77 -17.73 -14.56
CA ASP A 118 2.32 -17.67 -13.18
C ASP A 118 1.48 -18.92 -12.81
N SER A 119 1.18 -19.10 -11.53
CA SER A 119 0.46 -20.26 -11.01
C SER A 119 -0.99 -20.39 -11.49
N LEU A 120 -1.54 -19.38 -12.15
CA LEU A 120 -2.92 -19.34 -12.64
C LEU A 120 -3.04 -19.68 -14.13
N ASP A 121 -1.94 -19.70 -14.87
CA ASP A 121 -1.95 -19.93 -16.31
C ASP A 121 -2.60 -21.27 -16.67
N GLU A 122 -2.30 -22.34 -15.92
CA GLU A 122 -2.87 -23.67 -16.11
C GLU A 122 -4.41 -23.66 -16.02
N PHE A 123 -4.96 -22.89 -15.08
CA PHE A 123 -6.42 -22.73 -14.96
C PHE A 123 -7.01 -22.02 -16.18
N PHE A 124 -6.41 -20.91 -16.59
CA PHE A 124 -6.91 -20.17 -17.75
C PHE A 124 -6.74 -20.92 -19.07
N ASP A 125 -5.68 -21.71 -19.20
CA ASP A 125 -5.43 -22.51 -20.39
C ASP A 125 -6.41 -23.70 -20.50
N GLY A 126 -6.85 -24.26 -19.37
CA GLY A 126 -7.86 -25.32 -19.30
C GLY A 126 -9.28 -24.89 -19.66
N ILE A 127 -9.57 -23.58 -19.75
CA ILE A 127 -10.91 -23.09 -20.10
C ILE A 127 -11.19 -23.26 -21.61
N GLU A 128 -12.33 -23.89 -21.94
CA GLU A 128 -12.82 -24.05 -23.30
C GLU A 128 -14.09 -23.19 -23.53
N PRO A 129 -13.98 -22.01 -24.17
CA PRO A 129 -15.07 -21.02 -24.20
C PRO A 129 -16.29 -21.42 -25.02
N LEU A 130 -16.31 -22.58 -25.69
CA LEU A 130 -17.43 -23.16 -26.49
C LEU A 130 -18.27 -22.09 -27.20
N THR A 131 -17.61 -21.12 -27.85
CA THR A 131 -18.26 -19.94 -28.44
C THR A 131 -19.38 -20.31 -29.42
N PRO A 132 -19.26 -21.33 -30.29
CA PRO A 132 -20.36 -21.72 -31.19
C PRO A 132 -21.60 -22.16 -30.44
N LEU A 133 -21.45 -22.92 -29.36
CA LEU A 133 -22.57 -23.38 -28.51
C LEU A 133 -23.24 -22.18 -27.83
N LEU A 134 -22.44 -21.25 -27.27
CA LEU A 134 -22.94 -19.99 -26.66
C LEU A 134 -23.78 -19.20 -27.67
N GLU A 135 -23.26 -18.99 -28.87
CA GLU A 135 -23.93 -18.22 -29.92
C GLU A 135 -25.23 -18.88 -30.36
N GLU A 136 -25.26 -20.20 -30.45
CA GLU A 136 -26.47 -20.92 -30.81
C GLU A 136 -27.55 -20.84 -29.71
N ILE A 137 -27.17 -20.99 -28.42
CA ILE A 137 -28.12 -20.80 -27.31
C ILE A 137 -28.69 -19.38 -27.33
N ARG A 138 -27.85 -18.37 -27.49
CA ARG A 138 -28.26 -16.93 -27.52
C ARG A 138 -29.07 -16.56 -28.77
N ARG A 139 -28.86 -17.27 -29.90
CA ARG A 139 -29.66 -17.10 -31.09
C ARG A 139 -31.09 -17.59 -30.88
N CYS A 140 -31.23 -18.72 -30.16
CA CYS A 140 -32.51 -19.36 -29.92
C CYS A 140 -33.30 -18.75 -28.75
N ILE A 141 -32.60 -18.35 -27.65
CA ILE A 141 -33.24 -17.92 -26.40
C ILE A 141 -32.89 -16.45 -26.13
N ILE A 142 -33.92 -15.59 -26.08
CA ILE A 142 -33.76 -14.12 -25.81
C ILE A 142 -33.83 -13.87 -24.30
N SER A 143 -34.82 -14.41 -23.62
CA SER A 143 -35.06 -14.25 -22.18
C SER A 143 -35.68 -15.50 -21.56
N SER A 144 -35.91 -15.50 -20.24
CA SER A 144 -36.56 -16.58 -19.50
C SER A 144 -37.94 -16.97 -20.05
N ASP A 145 -38.62 -16.06 -20.70
CA ASP A 145 -40.01 -16.21 -21.15
C ASP A 145 -40.14 -16.13 -22.67
N GLU A 146 -39.00 -15.92 -23.39
CA GLU A 146 -39.06 -15.68 -24.84
C GLU A 146 -38.00 -16.47 -25.62
N ILE A 147 -38.47 -17.28 -26.53
CA ILE A 147 -37.69 -17.95 -27.58
C ILE A 147 -37.78 -17.11 -28.86
N SER A 148 -36.65 -16.93 -29.53
CA SER A 148 -36.53 -16.15 -30.77
C SER A 148 -37.38 -16.78 -31.91
N ASP A 149 -38.02 -15.95 -32.73
CA ASP A 149 -38.65 -16.39 -33.94
C ASP A 149 -37.67 -17.05 -34.93
N ASP A 150 -36.40 -16.66 -34.85
CA ASP A 150 -35.35 -17.21 -35.69
C ASP A 150 -34.72 -18.49 -35.13
N ALA A 151 -35.20 -19.01 -33.99
CA ALA A 151 -34.77 -20.27 -33.43
C ALA A 151 -35.05 -21.46 -34.36
N SER A 152 -36.24 -21.51 -34.99
CA SER A 152 -36.54 -22.48 -36.04
C SER A 152 -37.48 -21.91 -37.09
N SER A 153 -37.39 -22.45 -38.29
CA SER A 153 -38.33 -22.10 -39.39
C SER A 153 -39.76 -22.52 -39.04
N GLY A 154 -39.94 -23.59 -38.26
CA GLY A 154 -41.23 -24.09 -37.79
C GLY A 154 -41.92 -23.12 -36.84
N LEU A 155 -41.22 -22.67 -35.80
CA LEU A 155 -41.70 -21.69 -34.81
C LEU A 155 -42.09 -20.38 -35.48
N LYS A 156 -41.24 -19.89 -36.39
CA LYS A 156 -41.52 -18.67 -37.16
C LYS A 156 -42.79 -18.78 -37.99
N ALA A 157 -43.01 -19.92 -38.66
CA ALA A 157 -44.22 -20.18 -39.46
C ALA A 157 -45.47 -20.23 -38.57
N VAL A 158 -45.40 -20.94 -37.44
CA VAL A 158 -46.51 -21.06 -36.47
C VAL A 158 -46.89 -19.68 -35.91
N ARG A 159 -45.92 -18.89 -35.42
CA ARG A 159 -46.18 -17.54 -34.88
C ARG A 159 -46.74 -16.57 -35.93
N ARG A 160 -46.25 -16.67 -37.16
CA ARG A 160 -46.83 -15.91 -38.29
C ARG A 160 -48.28 -16.29 -38.51
N SER A 161 -48.61 -17.61 -38.46
CA SER A 161 -49.97 -18.11 -38.60
C SER A 161 -50.87 -17.65 -37.46
N MET A 162 -50.35 -17.70 -36.22
CA MET A 162 -51.04 -17.20 -35.01
C MET A 162 -51.41 -15.73 -35.15
N LYS A 163 -50.40 -14.88 -35.52
CA LYS A 163 -50.65 -13.44 -35.77
C LYS A 163 -51.73 -13.22 -36.82
N GLY A 164 -51.66 -13.91 -37.97
CA GLY A 164 -52.69 -13.82 -39.01
C GLY A 164 -54.07 -14.31 -38.52
N MET A 165 -54.12 -15.31 -37.61
CA MET A 165 -55.36 -15.78 -37.02
C MET A 165 -55.94 -14.75 -36.03
N GLN A 166 -55.09 -14.16 -35.18
CA GLN A 166 -55.47 -13.08 -34.25
C GLN A 166 -56.07 -11.89 -35.02
N ASP A 167 -55.42 -11.49 -36.11
CA ASP A 167 -55.91 -10.39 -36.95
C ASP A 167 -57.29 -10.70 -37.52
N LYS A 168 -57.54 -11.94 -38.01
CA LYS A 168 -58.86 -12.40 -38.47
C LYS A 168 -59.89 -12.38 -37.34
N ILE A 169 -59.55 -12.89 -36.17
CA ILE A 169 -60.45 -12.90 -34.99
C ILE A 169 -60.81 -11.44 -34.64
N HIS A 170 -59.79 -10.55 -34.52
CA HIS A 170 -60.02 -9.13 -34.21
C HIS A 170 -60.91 -8.45 -35.22
N SER A 171 -60.71 -8.70 -36.52
CA SER A 171 -61.60 -8.17 -37.58
C SER A 171 -63.06 -8.63 -37.44
N GLN A 172 -63.22 -9.94 -37.20
CA GLN A 172 -64.58 -10.55 -37.02
C GLN A 172 -65.25 -10.04 -35.73
N MET A 173 -64.45 -9.96 -34.64
CA MET A 173 -64.95 -9.46 -33.34
C MET A 173 -65.34 -7.99 -33.42
N ASN A 174 -64.59 -7.15 -34.10
CA ASN A 174 -64.87 -5.72 -34.29
C ASN A 174 -66.19 -5.54 -35.10
N SER A 175 -66.43 -6.37 -36.12
CA SER A 175 -67.68 -6.34 -36.87
C SER A 175 -68.90 -6.65 -35.96
N ILE A 176 -68.77 -7.67 -35.11
CA ILE A 176 -69.80 -8.07 -34.14
C ILE A 176 -69.95 -7.02 -33.04
N LEU A 177 -68.85 -6.48 -32.50
CA LEU A 177 -68.85 -5.42 -31.52
C LEU A 177 -69.62 -4.20 -31.96
N ASN A 178 -69.34 -3.73 -33.18
CA ASN A 178 -70.03 -2.57 -33.74
C ASN A 178 -71.57 -2.81 -33.87
N SER A 179 -71.98 -3.96 -34.28
CA SER A 179 -73.42 -4.30 -34.39
C SER A 179 -74.09 -4.46 -33.03
N ALA A 180 -73.48 -5.13 -32.08
CA ALA A 180 -73.97 -5.35 -30.71
C ALA A 180 -73.93 -4.07 -29.86
N SER A 181 -72.94 -3.18 -30.06
CA SER A 181 -72.88 -1.86 -29.42
C SER A 181 -74.00 -0.94 -29.87
N ALA A 182 -74.30 -0.94 -31.16
CA ALA A 182 -75.42 -0.20 -31.73
C ALA A 182 -76.76 -0.63 -31.17
N SER A 183 -76.88 -1.89 -30.80
CA SER A 183 -78.11 -2.47 -30.17
C SER A 183 -78.11 -2.32 -28.64
N GLY A 184 -77.11 -1.78 -27.99
CA GLY A 184 -77.00 -1.58 -26.51
C GLY A 184 -76.87 -2.89 -25.73
N LEU A 185 -76.46 -3.98 -26.35
CA LEU A 185 -76.38 -5.34 -25.73
C LEU A 185 -75.14 -5.53 -24.88
N LEU A 186 -74.07 -4.76 -25.09
CA LEU A 186 -72.81 -4.90 -24.42
C LEU A 186 -72.76 -4.11 -23.13
N GLN A 187 -72.01 -4.62 -22.11
CA GLN A 187 -71.65 -3.84 -20.92
C GLN A 187 -70.60 -2.81 -21.19
N ASP A 188 -69.59 -3.21 -21.95
CA ASP A 188 -68.44 -2.37 -22.39
C ASP A 188 -68.12 -2.69 -23.86
N ASN A 189 -67.66 -1.68 -24.61
CA ASN A 189 -67.34 -1.83 -26.03
C ASN A 189 -65.88 -2.25 -26.20
N VAL A 190 -65.50 -3.38 -25.61
CA VAL A 190 -64.13 -3.94 -25.62
C VAL A 190 -64.12 -5.41 -25.97
N ILE A 191 -63.11 -5.88 -26.68
CA ILE A 191 -62.84 -7.28 -26.88
C ILE A 191 -62.01 -7.74 -25.68
N THR A 192 -62.46 -8.81 -25.01
CA THR A 192 -61.76 -9.37 -23.83
C THR A 192 -61.30 -10.80 -24.09
N MET A 193 -60.29 -11.22 -23.35
CA MET A 193 -59.86 -12.61 -23.37
C MET A 193 -60.30 -13.31 -22.07
N ARG A 194 -60.94 -14.47 -22.18
CA ARG A 194 -61.32 -15.34 -21.08
C ARG A 194 -60.94 -16.79 -21.38
N ASN A 195 -60.24 -17.43 -20.48
CA ASN A 195 -59.77 -18.82 -20.66
C ASN A 195 -59.03 -19.05 -21.99
N GLY A 196 -58.25 -18.05 -22.45
CA GLY A 196 -57.53 -18.07 -23.71
C GLY A 196 -58.40 -17.92 -24.94
N ARG A 197 -59.62 -17.41 -24.80
CA ARG A 197 -60.57 -17.17 -25.90
C ARG A 197 -61.04 -15.72 -25.98
N TYR A 198 -61.15 -15.19 -27.18
CA TYR A 198 -61.69 -13.86 -27.41
C TYR A 198 -63.19 -13.83 -27.19
N CYS A 199 -63.67 -12.98 -26.29
CA CYS A 199 -65.05 -12.86 -25.85
C CYS A 199 -65.52 -11.39 -25.87
N LEU A 200 -66.87 -11.21 -25.91
CA LEU A 200 -67.52 -9.90 -25.73
C LEU A 200 -68.19 -9.86 -24.36
N PRO A 201 -68.08 -8.76 -23.59
CA PRO A 201 -68.83 -8.57 -22.34
C PRO A 201 -70.27 -8.17 -22.59
N VAL A 202 -71.19 -9.14 -22.54
CA VAL A 202 -72.61 -8.97 -22.80
C VAL A 202 -73.36 -8.80 -21.46
N LYS A 203 -74.35 -7.90 -21.37
CA LYS A 203 -75.18 -7.80 -20.19
C LYS A 203 -76.00 -9.08 -20.03
N SER A 204 -76.15 -9.57 -18.84
CA SER A 204 -76.78 -10.85 -18.55
C SER A 204 -78.22 -10.92 -19.04
N GLU A 205 -78.96 -9.79 -19.10
CA GLU A 205 -80.30 -9.66 -19.63
C GLU A 205 -80.42 -10.01 -21.11
N TYR A 206 -79.38 -9.81 -21.91
CA TYR A 206 -79.35 -9.99 -23.35
C TYR A 206 -78.58 -11.27 -23.77
N LYS A 207 -78.38 -12.21 -22.84
CA LYS A 207 -77.71 -13.51 -23.12
C LYS A 207 -78.18 -14.17 -24.38
N ASN A 208 -79.51 -14.22 -24.58
CA ASN A 208 -80.15 -14.97 -25.69
C ASN A 208 -80.12 -14.21 -27.01
N GLN A 209 -79.66 -12.94 -27.01
CA GLN A 209 -79.61 -12.10 -28.24
C GLN A 209 -78.21 -12.15 -28.91
N VAL A 210 -77.18 -12.63 -28.18
CA VAL A 210 -75.86 -12.84 -28.72
C VAL A 210 -75.64 -14.35 -28.85
N SER A 211 -75.62 -14.84 -30.04
CA SER A 211 -75.40 -16.27 -30.31
C SER A 211 -73.94 -16.61 -30.06
N GLY A 212 -73.67 -17.36 -29.01
CA GLY A 212 -72.29 -17.72 -28.58
C GLY A 212 -72.24 -18.59 -27.36
N MET A 213 -71.01 -18.93 -26.94
CA MET A 213 -70.73 -19.75 -25.76
C MET A 213 -70.30 -18.86 -24.61
N VAL A 214 -70.85 -19.04 -23.41
CA VAL A 214 -70.44 -18.33 -22.19
C VAL A 214 -69.21 -19.02 -21.62
N HIS A 215 -68.12 -18.26 -21.50
CA HIS A 215 -66.85 -18.73 -20.94
C HIS A 215 -66.60 -18.27 -19.51
N ASP A 216 -67.19 -17.11 -19.14
CA ASP A 216 -66.96 -16.55 -17.81
C ASP A 216 -68.11 -15.60 -17.46
N GLN A 217 -68.25 -15.28 -16.16
CA GLN A 217 -69.23 -14.34 -15.63
C GLN A 217 -68.57 -13.35 -14.64
N SER A 218 -69.02 -12.12 -14.67
CA SER A 218 -68.52 -11.13 -13.65
C SER A 218 -68.94 -11.56 -12.21
N SER A 219 -68.19 -11.13 -11.22
CA SER A 219 -68.48 -11.46 -9.82
C SER A 219 -69.86 -11.07 -9.33
N THR A 220 -70.46 -10.07 -9.97
CA THR A 220 -71.86 -9.62 -9.70
C THR A 220 -72.90 -10.32 -10.54
N GLY A 221 -72.52 -11.18 -11.45
CA GLY A 221 -73.43 -11.87 -12.36
C GLY A 221 -74.08 -10.99 -13.45
N SER A 222 -73.78 -9.70 -13.49
CA SER A 222 -74.41 -8.73 -14.40
C SER A 222 -73.82 -8.74 -15.81
N THR A 223 -72.60 -9.31 -15.99
CA THR A 223 -71.90 -9.39 -17.27
C THR A 223 -71.53 -10.83 -17.57
N LEU A 224 -71.86 -11.29 -18.75
CA LEU A 224 -71.43 -12.61 -19.31
C LEU A 224 -70.38 -12.38 -20.41
N PHE A 225 -69.29 -13.13 -20.30
CA PHE A 225 -68.27 -13.13 -21.33
C PHE A 225 -68.55 -14.18 -22.36
N ILE A 226 -69.13 -13.74 -23.51
CA ILE A 226 -69.62 -14.63 -24.55
C ILE A 226 -68.66 -14.67 -25.73
N GLU A 227 -68.24 -15.87 -26.11
CA GLU A 227 -67.56 -16.15 -27.38
C GLU A 227 -68.61 -16.22 -28.48
N PRO A 228 -68.66 -15.33 -29.46
CA PRO A 228 -69.62 -15.39 -30.52
C PRO A 228 -69.39 -16.61 -31.41
N LEU A 229 -70.52 -17.26 -31.87
CA LEU A 229 -70.45 -18.48 -32.67
C LEU A 229 -69.56 -18.30 -33.91
N ALA A 230 -69.52 -17.11 -34.49
CA ALA A 230 -68.75 -16.80 -35.68
C ALA A 230 -67.27 -16.87 -35.50
N VAL A 231 -66.77 -16.80 -34.22
CA VAL A 231 -65.31 -16.83 -33.93
C VAL A 231 -64.90 -18.12 -33.22
N VAL A 232 -65.82 -19.02 -32.85
CA VAL A 232 -65.53 -20.29 -32.17
C VAL A 232 -64.48 -21.12 -32.93
N ASN A 233 -64.67 -21.30 -34.25
CA ASN A 233 -63.68 -22.05 -35.05
C ASN A 233 -62.32 -21.39 -35.10
N LEU A 234 -62.30 -20.05 -35.26
CA LEU A 234 -61.06 -19.29 -35.29
C LEU A 234 -60.31 -19.34 -33.93
N ASN A 235 -61.02 -19.27 -32.82
CA ASN A 235 -60.45 -19.47 -31.48
C ASN A 235 -59.96 -20.92 -31.29
N ASN A 236 -60.66 -21.92 -31.86
CA ASN A 236 -60.20 -23.32 -31.83
C ASN A 236 -58.89 -23.47 -32.62
N GLU A 237 -58.82 -22.93 -33.86
CA GLU A 237 -57.62 -22.93 -34.70
C GLU A 237 -56.46 -22.20 -34.03
N LEU A 238 -56.74 -21.04 -33.38
CA LEU A 238 -55.73 -20.34 -32.62
C LEU A 238 -55.20 -21.17 -31.46
N LYS A 239 -56.09 -21.90 -30.76
CA LYS A 239 -55.66 -22.79 -29.66
C LYS A 239 -54.84 -23.98 -30.19
N GLU A 240 -55.12 -24.52 -31.33
CA GLU A 240 -54.28 -25.53 -31.98
C GLU A 240 -52.92 -24.98 -32.37
N LEU A 241 -52.84 -23.73 -32.82
CA LEU A 241 -51.58 -23.07 -33.11
C LEU A 241 -50.76 -22.81 -31.86
N TYR A 242 -51.34 -22.53 -30.70
CA TYR A 242 -50.63 -22.43 -29.42
C TYR A 242 -50.05 -23.79 -29.02
N LEU A 243 -50.76 -24.91 -29.21
CA LEU A 243 -50.22 -26.25 -28.95
C LEU A 243 -49.05 -26.56 -29.88
N LYS A 244 -49.14 -26.21 -31.17
CA LYS A 244 -48.05 -26.38 -32.14
C LYS A 244 -46.84 -25.49 -31.79
N GLU A 245 -47.06 -24.26 -31.26
CA GLU A 245 -46.01 -23.43 -30.75
C GLU A 245 -45.28 -24.12 -29.59
N GLN A 246 -45.98 -24.70 -28.64
CA GLN A 246 -45.40 -25.44 -27.52
C GLN A 246 -44.59 -26.66 -28.02
N GLU A 247 -45.15 -27.45 -28.98
CA GLU A 247 -44.41 -28.56 -29.57
C GLU A 247 -43.13 -28.16 -30.30
N GLU A 248 -43.13 -27.01 -31.03
CA GLU A 248 -41.95 -26.48 -31.68
C GLU A 248 -40.91 -25.94 -30.65
N ILE A 249 -41.38 -25.33 -29.54
CA ILE A 249 -40.53 -24.91 -28.45
C ILE A 249 -39.85 -26.13 -27.79
N GLU A 250 -40.60 -27.15 -27.46
CA GLU A 250 -40.07 -28.41 -26.88
C GLU A 250 -39.02 -29.06 -27.80
N LYS A 251 -39.26 -29.06 -29.10
CA LYS A 251 -38.30 -29.54 -30.10
C LYS A 251 -37.02 -28.73 -30.12
N ILE A 252 -37.13 -27.39 -30.13
CA ILE A 252 -35.94 -26.48 -30.08
C ILE A 252 -35.12 -26.73 -28.81
N LEU A 253 -35.78 -26.87 -27.66
CA LEU A 253 -35.10 -27.17 -26.39
C LEU A 253 -34.43 -28.53 -26.40
N ALA A 254 -35.06 -29.54 -27.03
CA ALA A 254 -34.47 -30.89 -27.19
C ALA A 254 -33.24 -30.85 -28.13
N ASP A 255 -33.32 -30.12 -29.26
CA ASP A 255 -32.21 -29.97 -30.19
C ASP A 255 -31.02 -29.26 -29.53
N LEU A 256 -31.26 -28.14 -28.81
CA LEU A 256 -30.23 -27.46 -28.02
C LEU A 256 -29.65 -28.37 -26.94
N SER A 257 -30.50 -29.16 -26.26
CA SER A 257 -30.06 -30.09 -25.21
C SER A 257 -29.15 -31.16 -25.80
N ASN A 258 -29.48 -31.71 -26.96
CA ASN A 258 -28.65 -32.68 -27.67
C ASN A 258 -27.29 -32.08 -28.07
N LEU A 259 -27.27 -30.82 -28.53
CA LEU A 259 -26.03 -30.11 -28.85
C LEU A 259 -25.16 -29.92 -27.60
N VAL A 260 -25.77 -29.53 -26.47
CA VAL A 260 -25.07 -29.36 -25.18
C VAL A 260 -24.46 -30.68 -24.69
N SER A 261 -25.17 -31.83 -24.95
CA SER A 261 -24.74 -33.15 -24.46
C SER A 261 -23.35 -33.57 -24.99
N GLU A 262 -22.96 -33.10 -26.16
CA GLU A 262 -21.64 -33.38 -26.76
C GLU A 262 -20.50 -32.70 -25.98
N TYR A 263 -20.80 -31.63 -25.22
CA TYR A 263 -19.84 -30.81 -24.53
C TYR A 263 -19.85 -30.91 -23.00
N ILE A 264 -20.62 -31.84 -22.41
CA ILE A 264 -20.76 -32.01 -20.96
C ILE A 264 -19.43 -32.04 -20.22
N PRO A 265 -18.38 -32.79 -20.62
CA PRO A 265 -17.11 -32.85 -19.91
C PRO A 265 -16.43 -31.48 -19.86
N TYR A 266 -16.46 -30.73 -20.96
CA TYR A 266 -15.85 -29.40 -21.05
C TYR A 266 -16.62 -28.37 -20.20
N ILE A 267 -17.93 -28.41 -20.19
CA ILE A 267 -18.79 -27.52 -19.39
C ILE A 267 -18.58 -27.76 -17.89
N LEU A 268 -18.45 -28.99 -17.45
CA LEU A 268 -18.19 -29.32 -16.05
C LEU A 268 -16.79 -28.90 -15.63
N GLU A 269 -15.80 -29.03 -16.50
CA GLU A 269 -14.44 -28.59 -16.25
C GLU A 269 -14.35 -27.04 -16.20
N ASP A 270 -15.00 -26.35 -17.13
CA ASP A 270 -15.12 -24.89 -17.11
C ASP A 270 -15.77 -24.39 -15.80
N TYR A 271 -16.86 -25.03 -15.37
CA TYR A 271 -17.52 -24.71 -14.11
C TYR A 271 -16.57 -24.90 -12.91
N ARG A 272 -15.81 -26.01 -12.88
CA ARG A 272 -14.82 -26.31 -11.84
C ARG A 272 -13.73 -25.24 -11.80
N ILE A 273 -13.14 -24.94 -12.96
CA ILE A 273 -12.04 -23.97 -13.09
C ILE A 273 -12.53 -22.57 -12.72
N LEU A 274 -13.67 -22.12 -13.25
CA LEU A 274 -14.20 -20.78 -12.96
C LEU A 274 -14.56 -20.61 -11.48
N SER A 275 -15.10 -21.65 -10.85
CA SER A 275 -15.37 -21.64 -9.40
C SER A 275 -14.09 -21.58 -8.57
N GLU A 276 -13.00 -22.24 -9.01
CA GLU A 276 -11.69 -22.17 -8.39
C GLU A 276 -11.08 -20.78 -8.53
N LEU A 277 -11.12 -20.23 -9.74
CA LEU A 277 -10.61 -18.88 -10.01
C LEU A 277 -11.38 -17.82 -9.19
N ASP A 278 -12.71 -17.91 -9.09
CA ASP A 278 -13.51 -16.99 -8.26
C ASP A 278 -13.07 -17.06 -6.80
N PHE A 279 -12.81 -18.24 -6.26
CA PHE A 279 -12.29 -18.41 -4.90
C PHE A 279 -10.90 -17.80 -4.73
N ILE A 280 -9.97 -18.00 -5.68
CA ILE A 280 -8.62 -17.42 -5.62
C ILE A 280 -8.69 -15.90 -5.77
N PHE A 281 -9.49 -15.39 -6.70
CA PHE A 281 -9.68 -13.95 -6.88
C PHE A 281 -10.37 -13.30 -5.69
N ALA A 282 -11.28 -13.99 -5.00
CA ALA A 282 -11.88 -13.49 -3.75
C ALA A 282 -10.82 -13.29 -2.66
N LYS A 283 -9.84 -14.21 -2.51
CA LYS A 283 -8.70 -14.03 -1.59
C LYS A 283 -7.84 -12.83 -1.96
N ALA A 284 -7.57 -12.65 -3.25
CA ALA A 284 -6.79 -11.51 -3.74
C ALA A 284 -7.51 -10.17 -3.58
N LEU A 285 -8.83 -10.13 -3.77
CA LEU A 285 -9.64 -8.92 -3.53
C LEU A 285 -9.67 -8.56 -2.03
N LEU A 286 -9.81 -9.54 -1.16
CA LEU A 286 -9.71 -9.34 0.28
C LEU A 286 -8.34 -8.79 0.66
N ALA A 287 -7.25 -9.36 0.11
CA ALA A 287 -5.89 -8.84 0.31
C ALA A 287 -5.74 -7.39 -0.15
N LYS A 288 -6.35 -7.02 -1.27
CA LYS A 288 -6.36 -5.66 -1.79
C LYS A 288 -7.05 -4.67 -0.82
N ASP A 289 -8.15 -5.07 -0.19
CA ASP A 289 -8.95 -4.19 0.69
C ASP A 289 -8.16 -3.68 1.89
N TYR A 290 -7.31 -4.51 2.48
CA TYR A 290 -6.47 -4.12 3.62
C TYR A 290 -4.98 -3.98 3.30
N ASN A 291 -4.61 -3.90 2.02
CA ASN A 291 -3.22 -3.83 1.55
C ASN A 291 -2.36 -4.98 2.11
N GLY A 292 -2.88 -6.20 2.01
CA GLY A 292 -2.22 -7.39 2.50
C GLY A 292 -1.05 -7.83 1.64
N THR A 293 -0.03 -8.39 2.28
CA THR A 293 1.16 -8.97 1.63
C THR A 293 1.26 -10.47 1.93
N ALA A 294 1.90 -11.21 1.05
CA ALA A 294 2.18 -12.63 1.27
C ALA A 294 3.25 -12.79 2.35
N PRO A 295 2.97 -13.47 3.47
CA PRO A 295 4.00 -13.79 4.46
C PRO A 295 4.93 -14.89 3.92
N VAL A 296 6.20 -14.85 4.34
CA VAL A 296 7.16 -15.91 4.10
C VAL A 296 6.97 -16.98 5.17
N PHE A 297 6.81 -18.24 4.75
CA PHE A 297 6.61 -19.35 5.69
C PHE A 297 7.90 -20.09 6.02
N ASN A 298 8.00 -20.59 7.27
CA ASN A 298 9.06 -21.43 7.77
C ASN A 298 8.48 -22.56 8.65
N THR A 299 9.31 -23.55 9.00
CA THR A 299 8.97 -24.66 9.91
C THR A 299 9.70 -24.59 11.23
N ASP A 300 10.49 -23.53 11.47
CA ASP A 300 11.40 -23.41 12.62
C ASP A 300 10.72 -22.72 13.82
N GLY A 301 9.43 -22.42 13.72
CA GLY A 301 8.69 -21.74 14.79
C GLY A 301 8.95 -20.23 14.82
N ARG A 302 9.53 -19.62 13.76
CA ARG A 302 9.81 -18.18 13.74
C ARG A 302 8.60 -17.39 13.25
N ILE A 303 8.23 -16.39 14.02
CA ILE A 303 7.23 -15.36 13.65
C ILE A 303 7.96 -14.03 13.64
N ARG A 304 7.80 -13.25 12.57
CA ARG A 304 8.29 -11.88 12.46
C ARG A 304 7.30 -11.03 11.68
N ILE A 305 6.46 -10.31 12.36
CA ILE A 305 5.44 -9.43 11.78
C ILE A 305 6.00 -8.01 11.76
N ARG A 306 6.00 -7.40 10.58
CA ARG A 306 6.48 -6.04 10.35
C ARG A 306 5.29 -5.12 10.03
N LYS A 307 5.06 -4.13 10.89
CA LYS A 307 3.96 -3.15 10.74
C LYS A 307 2.60 -3.82 10.53
N GLY A 308 2.34 -4.89 11.29
CA GLY A 308 1.07 -5.62 11.25
C GLY A 308 -0.10 -4.77 11.74
N ARG A 309 -1.21 -4.79 11.00
CA ARG A 309 -2.46 -4.10 11.35
C ARG A 309 -3.57 -5.10 11.52
N HIS A 310 -4.28 -5.07 12.64
CA HIS A 310 -5.37 -6.01 12.87
C HIS A 310 -6.49 -5.78 11.83
N PRO A 311 -6.87 -6.79 11.02
CA PRO A 311 -7.73 -6.60 9.84
C PRO A 311 -9.17 -6.22 10.15
N LEU A 312 -9.63 -6.46 11.39
CA LEU A 312 -10.99 -6.14 11.84
C LEU A 312 -11.10 -4.76 12.49
N LEU A 313 -10.00 -4.01 12.61
CA LEU A 313 -10.00 -2.62 13.10
C LEU A 313 -10.09 -1.64 11.94
N ASP A 314 -10.55 -0.43 12.25
CA ASP A 314 -10.63 0.66 11.26
C ASP A 314 -9.23 0.94 10.68
N PRO A 315 -9.02 0.80 9.35
CA PRO A 315 -7.71 1.01 8.70
C PRO A 315 -7.11 2.40 8.94
N LYS A 316 -7.94 3.40 9.26
CA LYS A 316 -7.49 4.78 9.52
C LYS A 316 -7.01 5.00 10.95
N ARG A 317 -7.42 4.15 11.88
CA ARG A 317 -7.14 4.28 13.32
C ARG A 317 -6.19 3.21 13.84
N VAL A 318 -6.10 2.07 13.17
CA VAL A 318 -5.24 0.97 13.59
C VAL A 318 -3.77 1.37 13.57
N VAL A 319 -3.11 1.22 14.72
CA VAL A 319 -1.66 1.45 14.84
C VAL A 319 -0.93 0.18 14.44
N PRO A 320 0.05 0.26 13.52
CA PRO A 320 0.82 -0.90 13.11
C PRO A 320 1.79 -1.35 14.20
N ILE A 321 1.87 -2.65 14.44
CA ILE A 321 2.76 -3.25 15.44
C ILE A 321 3.84 -4.09 14.79
N ASP A 322 5.03 -4.11 15.43
CA ASP A 322 6.14 -4.98 15.08
C ASP A 322 6.24 -6.06 16.16
N ILE A 323 6.22 -7.36 15.76
CA ILE A 323 6.32 -8.49 16.69
C ILE A 323 7.29 -9.52 16.12
N HIS A 324 8.15 -10.08 16.96
CA HIS A 324 8.95 -11.24 16.63
C HIS A 324 8.92 -12.25 17.78
N LEU A 325 9.01 -13.54 17.45
CA LEU A 325 9.00 -14.67 18.37
C LEU A 325 9.69 -15.86 17.70
N GLY A 326 10.43 -16.66 18.44
CA GLY A 326 11.06 -17.87 17.93
C GLY A 326 12.43 -17.66 17.28
N THR A 327 13.07 -16.49 17.47
CA THR A 327 14.48 -16.23 17.11
C THR A 327 15.35 -16.21 18.38
N ASP A 328 15.29 -15.12 19.13
CA ASP A 328 16.09 -14.92 20.34
C ASP A 328 15.37 -15.43 21.60
N PHE A 329 14.07 -15.54 21.54
CA PHE A 329 13.19 -16.03 22.61
C PHE A 329 11.99 -16.81 22.03
N ASP A 330 11.46 -17.74 22.81
CA ASP A 330 10.29 -18.56 22.47
C ASP A 330 9.05 -18.19 23.29
N LEU A 331 9.23 -17.34 24.31
CA LEU A 331 8.17 -16.86 25.18
C LEU A 331 8.20 -15.32 25.27
N LEU A 332 7.08 -14.66 24.89
CA LEU A 332 6.92 -13.22 24.96
C LEU A 332 5.84 -12.83 25.99
N ILE A 333 6.22 -12.06 26.99
CA ILE A 333 5.33 -11.57 28.05
C ILE A 333 4.99 -10.11 27.81
N VAL A 334 3.72 -9.82 27.49
CA VAL A 334 3.24 -8.46 27.20
C VAL A 334 2.58 -7.85 28.43
N THR A 335 3.08 -6.71 28.85
CA THR A 335 2.65 -5.98 30.02
C THR A 335 2.09 -4.60 29.67
N GLY A 336 1.48 -3.91 30.60
CA GLY A 336 0.89 -2.58 30.40
C GLY A 336 -0.60 -2.52 30.75
N PRO A 337 -1.26 -1.35 30.57
CA PRO A 337 -2.68 -1.19 30.89
C PRO A 337 -3.57 -2.01 29.94
N ASN A 338 -4.79 -2.39 30.39
CA ASN A 338 -5.73 -3.17 29.56
C ASN A 338 -6.15 -2.43 28.29
N THR A 339 -6.28 -1.12 28.37
CA THR A 339 -6.61 -0.26 27.25
C THR A 339 -5.46 -0.09 26.24
N GLY A 340 -4.24 -0.57 26.56
CA GLY A 340 -3.03 -0.37 25.76
C GLY A 340 -2.93 -1.21 24.48
N GLY A 341 -3.83 -2.17 24.25
CA GLY A 341 -3.83 -3.02 23.05
C GLY A 341 -3.15 -4.40 23.22
N LYS A 342 -2.91 -4.86 24.46
CA LYS A 342 -2.31 -6.19 24.76
C LYS A 342 -3.09 -7.32 24.08
N THR A 343 -4.38 -7.42 24.34
CA THR A 343 -5.30 -8.41 23.74
C THR A 343 -5.32 -8.34 22.23
N VAL A 344 -5.29 -7.12 21.65
CA VAL A 344 -5.27 -6.91 20.21
C VAL A 344 -3.97 -7.43 19.60
N SER A 345 -2.83 -7.24 20.28
CA SER A 345 -1.54 -7.76 19.82
C SER A 345 -1.52 -9.29 19.77
N LEU A 346 -2.03 -9.96 20.82
CA LEU A 346 -2.23 -11.42 20.86
C LEU A 346 -3.13 -11.89 19.71
N LYS A 347 -4.31 -11.27 19.58
CA LYS A 347 -5.26 -11.60 18.50
C LYS A 347 -4.64 -11.40 17.12
N THR A 348 -3.80 -10.37 16.94
CA THR A 348 -3.14 -10.11 15.66
C THR A 348 -2.19 -11.24 15.28
N VAL A 349 -1.35 -11.71 16.21
CA VAL A 349 -0.41 -12.83 15.96
C VAL A 349 -1.18 -14.11 15.61
N GLY A 350 -2.16 -14.46 16.44
CA GLY A 350 -2.97 -15.65 16.22
C GLY A 350 -3.75 -15.60 14.91
N LEU A 351 -4.44 -14.50 14.66
CA LEU A 351 -5.24 -14.34 13.45
C LEU A 351 -4.39 -14.33 12.17
N PHE A 352 -3.22 -13.68 12.19
CA PHE A 352 -2.29 -13.69 11.06
C PHE A 352 -1.76 -15.10 10.76
N THR A 353 -1.46 -15.87 11.79
CA THR A 353 -1.07 -17.27 11.65
C THR A 353 -2.17 -18.07 10.95
N LEU A 354 -3.42 -17.95 11.42
CA LEU A 354 -4.57 -18.65 10.83
C LEU A 354 -4.83 -18.20 9.39
N MET A 355 -4.81 -16.89 9.13
CA MET A 355 -4.99 -16.32 7.79
C MET A 355 -3.89 -16.79 6.84
N GLY A 356 -2.64 -16.66 7.25
CA GLY A 356 -1.50 -17.07 6.44
C GLY A 356 -1.54 -18.55 6.08
N GLN A 357 -1.81 -19.44 7.04
CA GLN A 357 -1.95 -20.87 6.81
C GLN A 357 -3.18 -21.24 5.97
N ALA A 358 -4.16 -20.34 5.83
CA ALA A 358 -5.28 -20.52 4.91
C ALA A 358 -5.01 -20.00 3.48
N GLY A 359 -3.79 -19.53 3.19
CA GLY A 359 -3.44 -18.96 1.90
C GLY A 359 -3.99 -17.55 1.70
N LEU A 360 -4.34 -16.83 2.79
CA LEU A 360 -4.72 -15.44 2.78
C LEU A 360 -3.48 -14.57 3.03
N HIS A 361 -3.37 -13.45 2.35
CA HIS A 361 -2.38 -12.44 2.67
C HIS A 361 -2.70 -11.78 4.00
N ILE A 362 -1.71 -11.20 4.65
CA ILE A 362 -1.86 -10.53 5.93
C ILE A 362 -1.62 -9.03 5.80
N PRO A 363 -2.34 -8.16 6.52
CA PRO A 363 -2.13 -6.71 6.49
C PRO A 363 -0.86 -6.31 7.27
N ALA A 364 0.30 -6.64 6.69
CA ALA A 364 1.62 -6.36 7.23
C ALA A 364 2.57 -5.91 6.10
N ASN A 365 3.77 -5.44 6.46
CA ASN A 365 4.76 -5.09 5.44
C ASN A 365 5.43 -6.35 4.86
N ASP A 366 5.97 -6.20 3.66
CA ASP A 366 6.75 -7.24 2.97
C ASP A 366 7.85 -7.82 3.85
N ASN A 367 8.20 -9.09 3.59
CA ASN A 367 9.15 -9.88 4.39
C ASN A 367 8.71 -10.06 5.85
N SER A 368 7.42 -10.09 6.11
CA SER A 368 6.87 -10.65 7.34
C SER A 368 6.95 -12.17 7.26
N GLU A 369 7.41 -12.81 8.34
CA GLU A 369 7.59 -14.26 8.43
C GLU A 369 6.57 -14.86 9.39
N LEU A 370 6.00 -16.00 9.01
CA LEU A 370 5.13 -16.83 9.85
C LEU A 370 5.64 -18.27 9.86
N SER A 371 5.38 -18.98 10.91
CA SER A 371 5.66 -20.42 10.96
C SER A 371 4.41 -21.24 10.72
N VAL A 372 4.61 -22.45 10.21
CA VAL A 372 3.54 -23.44 10.10
C VAL A 372 3.35 -24.11 11.47
N PHE A 373 2.20 -23.88 12.08
CA PHE A 373 1.80 -24.53 13.32
C PHE A 373 0.75 -25.61 13.06
N THR A 374 0.87 -26.73 13.76
CA THR A 374 -0.14 -27.79 13.73
C THR A 374 -1.41 -27.35 14.45
N ASP A 375 -1.24 -26.64 15.57
CA ASP A 375 -2.32 -26.08 16.36
C ASP A 375 -2.00 -24.69 16.89
N VAL A 376 -3.05 -23.88 16.96
CA VAL A 376 -3.06 -22.58 17.63
C VAL A 376 -4.02 -22.69 18.80
N PHE A 377 -3.55 -22.41 20.00
CA PHE A 377 -4.35 -22.37 21.21
C PHE A 377 -4.50 -20.93 21.69
N ALA A 378 -5.69 -20.57 22.13
CA ALA A 378 -5.97 -19.23 22.63
C ALA A 378 -6.87 -19.30 23.87
N ASP A 379 -6.40 -18.69 24.94
CA ASP A 379 -7.21 -18.37 26.12
C ASP A 379 -7.26 -16.83 26.20
N ILE A 380 -8.24 -16.23 25.52
CA ILE A 380 -8.42 -14.79 25.34
C ILE A 380 -9.89 -14.43 25.53
N GLY A 381 -10.16 -13.42 26.36
CA GLY A 381 -11.45 -12.82 26.56
C GLY A 381 -12.07 -13.12 27.91
N ASP A 382 -12.89 -12.16 28.40
CA ASP A 382 -13.75 -12.33 29.56
C ASP A 382 -14.94 -13.21 29.17
N GLU A 383 -15.03 -14.43 29.70
CA GLU A 383 -16.27 -15.22 29.64
C GLU A 383 -17.33 -14.61 30.61
N GLN A 384 -17.70 -13.35 30.37
CA GLN A 384 -18.81 -12.70 31.07
C GLN A 384 -20.18 -13.16 30.54
N SER A 385 -20.30 -14.43 30.14
CA SER A 385 -21.63 -14.98 29.87
C SER A 385 -22.32 -15.33 31.20
N ILE A 386 -23.37 -14.59 31.51
CA ILE A 386 -24.26 -14.78 32.67
C ILE A 386 -24.78 -16.22 32.77
N GLU A 387 -24.65 -17.03 31.72
CA GLU A 387 -25.15 -18.40 31.62
C GLU A 387 -24.21 -19.49 32.21
N GLN A 388 -22.95 -19.16 32.51
CA GLN A 388 -22.01 -20.12 33.09
C GLN A 388 -21.63 -19.70 34.52
N ASN A 389 -22.24 -20.38 35.52
CA ASN A 389 -22.04 -20.16 36.96
C ASN A 389 -20.63 -20.59 37.47
N LEU A 390 -19.61 -20.70 36.60
CA LEU A 390 -18.23 -20.94 37.01
C LEU A 390 -17.51 -19.60 37.24
N SER A 391 -16.72 -19.53 38.32
CA SER A 391 -15.80 -18.39 38.54
C SER A 391 -14.94 -18.19 37.31
N THR A 392 -14.67 -16.94 36.89
CA THR A 392 -13.85 -16.55 35.75
C THR A 392 -12.50 -17.29 35.78
N PHE A 393 -11.87 -17.41 36.97
CA PHE A 393 -10.65 -18.16 37.16
C PHE A 393 -10.78 -19.66 36.82
N SER A 394 -11.89 -20.32 37.24
CA SER A 394 -12.08 -21.76 36.99
C SER A 394 -12.28 -22.07 35.52
N SER A 395 -12.94 -21.20 34.74
CA SER A 395 -13.15 -21.41 33.30
C SER A 395 -11.84 -21.24 32.54
N HIS A 396 -11.05 -20.21 32.84
CA HIS A 396 -9.71 -20.03 32.27
C HIS A 396 -8.81 -21.23 32.63
N MET A 397 -8.79 -21.67 33.90
CA MET A 397 -7.98 -22.80 34.34
C MET A 397 -8.36 -24.11 33.63
N THR A 398 -9.65 -24.37 33.45
CA THR A 398 -10.11 -25.54 32.68
C THR A 398 -9.62 -25.51 31.24
N ASN A 399 -9.62 -24.34 30.61
CA ASN A 399 -9.10 -24.16 29.26
C ASN A 399 -7.58 -24.36 29.22
N ILE A 400 -6.85 -23.77 30.16
CA ILE A 400 -5.40 -23.91 30.28
C ILE A 400 -5.01 -25.37 30.46
N VAL A 401 -5.70 -26.13 31.31
CA VAL A 401 -5.47 -27.58 31.49
C VAL A 401 -5.65 -28.33 30.16
N SER A 402 -6.74 -28.06 29.46
CA SER A 402 -6.98 -28.67 28.15
C SER A 402 -5.91 -28.28 27.11
N ILE A 403 -5.42 -27.06 27.13
CA ILE A 403 -4.31 -26.62 26.26
C ILE A 403 -3.03 -27.42 26.60
N LEU A 404 -2.66 -27.51 27.88
CA LEU A 404 -1.45 -28.23 28.36
C LEU A 404 -1.47 -29.72 28.01
N GLU A 405 -2.65 -30.35 27.95
CA GLU A 405 -2.81 -31.74 27.56
C GLU A 405 -2.57 -31.98 26.05
N HIS A 406 -2.87 -31.00 25.21
CA HIS A 406 -2.86 -31.18 23.74
C HIS A 406 -1.71 -30.47 23.03
N VAL A 407 -1.03 -29.53 23.73
CA VAL A 407 0.04 -28.72 23.13
C VAL A 407 1.29 -29.57 22.81
N ASN A 408 1.89 -29.27 21.65
CA ASN A 408 3.14 -29.89 21.17
C ASN A 408 4.16 -28.80 20.73
N GLU A 409 5.36 -29.20 20.35
CA GLU A 409 6.45 -28.29 19.95
C GLU A 409 6.11 -27.44 18.72
N GLN A 410 5.15 -27.88 17.91
CA GLN A 410 4.68 -27.15 16.72
C GLN A 410 3.36 -26.40 17.01
N SER A 411 3.11 -26.04 18.24
CA SER A 411 1.93 -25.26 18.65
C SER A 411 2.29 -23.82 18.94
N LEU A 412 1.33 -22.92 18.66
CA LEU A 412 1.34 -21.53 19.12
C LEU A 412 0.33 -21.36 20.26
N VAL A 413 0.77 -20.84 21.40
CA VAL A 413 -0.08 -20.63 22.58
C VAL A 413 -0.21 -19.15 22.90
N LEU A 414 -1.44 -18.69 23.09
CA LEU A 414 -1.79 -17.30 23.35
C LEU A 414 -2.64 -17.19 24.62
N PHE A 415 -2.10 -16.56 25.67
CA PHE A 415 -2.78 -16.34 26.94
C PHE A 415 -3.05 -14.86 27.18
N ASP A 416 -4.26 -14.50 27.45
CA ASP A 416 -4.61 -13.15 27.89
C ASP A 416 -4.93 -13.16 29.39
N GLU A 417 -4.27 -12.28 30.14
CA GLU A 417 -4.40 -12.14 31.59
C GLU A 417 -4.21 -13.49 32.35
N LEU A 418 -3.12 -14.18 32.04
CA LEU A 418 -2.85 -15.54 32.56
C LEU A 418 -2.99 -15.61 34.07
N CYS A 419 -3.83 -16.56 34.55
CA CYS A 419 -4.16 -16.80 35.94
C CYS A 419 -4.74 -15.59 36.71
N ALA A 420 -5.34 -14.63 36.04
CA ALA A 420 -6.09 -13.54 36.68
C ALA A 420 -7.36 -14.07 37.39
N GLY A 421 -7.86 -13.30 38.37
CA GLY A 421 -9.11 -13.62 39.07
C GLY A 421 -8.98 -14.50 40.32
N THR A 422 -7.75 -14.75 40.81
CA THR A 422 -7.47 -15.39 42.10
C THR A 422 -6.54 -14.51 42.96
N ASP A 423 -6.06 -15.03 44.11
CA ASP A 423 -5.03 -14.34 44.90
C ASP A 423 -3.83 -13.99 44.02
N PRO A 424 -3.35 -12.75 44.04
CA PRO A 424 -2.26 -12.32 43.14
C PRO A 424 -0.98 -13.14 43.28
N THR A 425 -0.61 -13.55 44.50
CA THR A 425 0.59 -14.32 44.76
C THR A 425 0.47 -15.75 44.22
N GLU A 426 -0.68 -16.39 44.46
CA GLU A 426 -0.96 -17.75 43.95
C GLU A 426 -1.08 -17.72 42.41
N GLY A 427 -1.77 -16.73 41.87
CA GLY A 427 -1.93 -16.53 40.43
C GLY A 427 -0.59 -16.34 39.73
N ALA A 428 0.27 -15.48 40.25
CA ALA A 428 1.62 -15.27 39.72
C ALA A 428 2.48 -16.55 39.75
N ALA A 429 2.45 -17.29 40.86
CA ALA A 429 3.21 -18.53 41.00
C ALA A 429 2.74 -19.62 40.03
N LEU A 430 1.42 -19.77 39.84
CA LEU A 430 0.84 -20.68 38.82
C LEU A 430 1.21 -20.28 37.41
N ALA A 431 1.08 -18.99 37.07
CA ALA A 431 1.42 -18.48 35.75
C ALA A 431 2.89 -18.71 35.43
N ILE A 432 3.82 -18.41 36.33
CA ILE A 432 5.26 -18.68 36.15
C ILE A 432 5.51 -20.18 35.92
N SER A 433 4.86 -21.06 36.68
CA SER A 433 5.02 -22.50 36.54
C SER A 433 4.52 -23.01 35.18
N ILE A 434 3.37 -22.54 34.72
CA ILE A 434 2.81 -22.87 33.40
C ILE A 434 3.73 -22.36 32.26
N LEU A 435 4.17 -21.11 32.36
CA LEU A 435 5.05 -20.49 31.34
C LEU A 435 6.42 -21.20 31.31
N SER A 436 6.99 -21.55 32.47
CA SER A 436 8.25 -22.30 32.57
C SER A 436 8.13 -23.69 31.93
N GLN A 437 7.00 -24.39 32.11
CA GLN A 437 6.76 -25.68 31.49
C GLN A 437 6.66 -25.56 29.95
N LEU A 438 5.98 -24.55 29.41
CA LEU A 438 5.90 -24.34 27.99
C LEU A 438 7.24 -23.94 27.40
N HIS A 439 7.98 -23.05 28.06
CA HIS A 439 9.32 -22.64 27.69
C HIS A 439 10.31 -23.81 27.68
N SER A 440 10.31 -24.65 28.69
CA SER A 440 11.20 -25.85 28.77
C SER A 440 10.97 -26.82 27.60
N ARG A 441 9.79 -26.81 26.97
CA ARG A 441 9.41 -27.59 25.78
C ARG A 441 9.64 -26.84 24.48
N GLY A 442 10.14 -25.60 24.52
CA GLY A 442 10.36 -24.76 23.34
C GLY A 442 9.08 -24.37 22.60
N ILE A 443 7.94 -24.33 23.27
CA ILE A 443 6.63 -24.02 22.67
C ILE A 443 6.49 -22.52 22.50
N ARG A 444 6.18 -22.05 21.29
CA ARG A 444 6.00 -20.63 20.99
C ARG A 444 4.80 -20.09 21.76
N THR A 445 5.07 -19.22 22.71
CA THR A 445 4.04 -18.72 23.63
C THR A 445 4.06 -17.20 23.71
N MET A 446 2.89 -16.59 23.71
CA MET A 446 2.71 -15.17 23.97
C MET A 446 1.66 -15.01 25.09
N ALA A 447 2.01 -14.32 26.18
CA ALA A 447 1.12 -14.16 27.32
C ALA A 447 1.03 -12.69 27.72
N THR A 448 -0.16 -12.24 28.16
CA THR A 448 -0.31 -10.95 28.81
C THR A 448 -0.49 -11.11 30.32
N THR A 449 -0.03 -10.14 31.07
CA THR A 449 -0.14 -10.16 32.53
C THR A 449 -0.12 -8.76 33.14
N HIS A 450 -0.61 -8.68 34.38
CA HIS A 450 -0.46 -7.53 35.25
C HIS A 450 0.48 -7.81 36.45
N TYR A 451 0.91 -9.07 36.63
CA TYR A 451 1.76 -9.47 37.76
C TYR A 451 3.20 -9.00 37.59
N SER A 452 3.75 -8.34 38.62
CA SER A 452 5.12 -7.85 38.62
C SER A 452 6.14 -9.01 38.70
N GLU A 453 5.80 -10.12 39.35
CA GLU A 453 6.63 -11.32 39.46
C GLU A 453 6.92 -11.96 38.10
N ILE A 454 5.95 -11.94 37.20
CA ILE A 454 6.13 -12.48 35.84
C ILE A 454 7.05 -11.58 34.99
N LYS A 455 7.04 -10.26 35.23
CA LYS A 455 8.03 -9.35 34.61
C LYS A 455 9.46 -9.68 35.04
N VAL A 456 9.64 -9.96 36.37
CA VAL A 456 10.94 -10.38 36.94
C VAL A 456 11.36 -11.73 36.36
N PHE A 457 10.46 -12.71 36.28
CA PHE A 457 10.71 -13.99 35.65
C PHE A 457 11.24 -13.83 34.21
N ALA A 458 10.64 -12.96 33.38
CA ALA A 458 11.12 -12.73 32.04
C ALA A 458 12.48 -12.03 31.96
N LEU A 459 12.82 -11.17 32.92
CA LEU A 459 14.15 -10.55 33.00
C LEU A 459 15.26 -11.52 33.47
N SER A 460 14.89 -12.58 34.21
CA SER A 460 15.84 -13.52 34.81
C SER A 460 16.00 -14.84 34.05
N THR A 461 15.17 -15.08 33.03
CA THR A 461 15.14 -16.35 32.31
C THR A 461 15.56 -16.15 30.87
N GLU A 462 16.63 -16.82 30.45
CA GLU A 462 17.10 -16.79 29.06
C GLU A 462 16.03 -17.38 28.11
N GLY A 463 15.78 -16.78 26.97
CA GLY A 463 14.76 -17.22 26.01
C GLY A 463 13.34 -16.77 26.35
N VAL A 464 13.16 -15.98 27.42
CA VAL A 464 11.90 -15.30 27.76
C VAL A 464 12.10 -13.79 27.66
N GLU A 465 11.19 -13.10 26.97
CA GLU A 465 11.33 -11.66 26.75
C GLU A 465 10.10 -10.87 27.24
N ASN A 466 10.34 -9.68 27.73
CA ASN A 466 9.29 -8.74 28.08
C ASN A 466 8.90 -7.86 26.89
N ALA A 467 7.62 -7.48 26.83
CA ALA A 467 7.14 -6.40 25.98
C ALA A 467 6.14 -5.51 26.72
N CYS A 468 6.04 -4.27 26.33
CA CYS A 468 5.01 -3.38 26.84
C CYS A 468 4.22 -2.70 25.75
N CYS A 469 2.94 -2.43 26.03
CA CYS A 469 2.14 -1.50 25.23
C CYS A 469 2.42 -0.08 25.72
N GLU A 470 2.95 0.76 24.85
CA GLU A 470 3.29 2.15 25.13
C GLU A 470 2.06 2.96 25.51
N PHE A 471 2.17 3.79 26.53
CA PHE A 471 1.13 4.66 27.02
C PHE A 471 1.65 6.09 27.15
N ASP A 472 0.99 7.02 26.49
CA ASP A 472 1.35 8.44 26.56
C ASP A 472 0.80 9.07 27.84
N MET A 473 1.73 9.50 28.68
CA MET A 473 1.42 10.13 29.99
C MET A 473 0.95 11.57 29.84
N GLU A 474 1.23 12.25 28.71
CA GLU A 474 0.79 13.63 28.51
C GLU A 474 -0.68 13.68 28.11
N THR A 475 -1.07 12.83 27.17
CA THR A 475 -2.43 12.75 26.63
C THR A 475 -3.35 11.78 27.41
N LEU A 476 -2.82 10.99 28.34
CA LEU A 476 -3.50 9.87 29.04
C LEU A 476 -4.15 8.89 28.06
N SER A 477 -3.48 8.63 26.95
CA SER A 477 -4.00 7.79 25.88
C SER A 477 -2.99 6.70 25.51
N PRO A 478 -3.47 5.49 25.17
CA PRO A 478 -2.59 4.46 24.64
C PRO A 478 -2.11 4.87 23.25
N THR A 479 -0.81 4.70 22.98
CA THR A 479 -0.26 4.86 21.64
C THR A 479 -0.46 3.60 20.80
N TYR A 480 -0.84 2.47 21.41
CA TYR A 480 -1.00 1.13 20.83
C TYR A 480 0.28 0.55 20.20
N ARG A 481 1.45 1.16 20.45
CA ARG A 481 2.75 0.62 20.01
C ARG A 481 3.20 -0.47 20.96
N LEU A 482 3.69 -1.57 20.39
CA LEU A 482 4.30 -2.65 21.17
C LEU A 482 5.82 -2.47 21.18
N LEU A 483 6.40 -2.43 22.37
CA LEU A 483 7.84 -2.30 22.61
C LEU A 483 8.36 -3.60 23.20
N ILE A 484 9.15 -4.37 22.45
CA ILE A 484 9.75 -5.64 22.91
C ILE A 484 11.10 -5.34 23.60
N GLY A 485 11.45 -6.08 24.65
CA GLY A 485 12.67 -5.94 25.42
C GLY A 485 12.53 -5.04 26.67
N ILE A 486 11.33 -4.55 26.97
CA ILE A 486 11.07 -3.72 28.14
C ILE A 486 9.78 -4.17 28.82
N PRO A 487 9.79 -4.41 30.15
CA PRO A 487 8.57 -4.58 30.92
C PRO A 487 7.79 -3.26 31.03
N GLY A 488 6.46 -3.34 30.97
CA GLY A 488 5.61 -2.16 31.13
C GLY A 488 5.61 -1.62 32.57
N LYS A 489 5.63 -0.29 32.65
CA LYS A 489 5.53 0.46 33.90
C LYS A 489 4.06 0.53 34.36
N SER A 490 3.85 0.46 35.66
CA SER A 490 2.57 0.78 36.25
C SER A 490 2.36 2.30 36.32
N ASN A 491 1.30 2.79 35.69
CA ASN A 491 1.01 4.23 35.63
C ASN A 491 -0.23 4.63 36.45
N ALA A 492 -0.72 3.74 37.33
CA ALA A 492 -1.96 3.93 38.06
C ALA A 492 -2.00 5.25 38.87
N PHE A 493 -0.94 5.57 39.61
CA PHE A 493 -0.89 6.79 40.41
C PHE A 493 -0.86 8.06 39.54
N ALA A 494 -0.08 8.04 38.47
CA ALA A 494 0.00 9.19 37.58
C ALA A 494 -1.32 9.43 36.84
N ILE A 495 -1.97 8.37 36.38
CA ILE A 495 -3.31 8.42 35.76
C ILE A 495 -4.33 8.95 36.76
N SER A 496 -4.38 8.40 37.99
CA SER A 496 -5.32 8.82 39.04
C SER A 496 -5.16 10.30 39.43
N GLY A 497 -3.91 10.79 39.55
CA GLY A 497 -3.63 12.18 39.83
C GLY A 497 -4.10 13.13 38.72
N LYS A 498 -3.90 12.78 37.46
CA LYS A 498 -4.39 13.55 36.30
C LYS A 498 -5.93 13.49 36.16
N LEU A 499 -6.57 12.42 36.60
CA LEU A 499 -8.02 12.29 36.63
C LEU A 499 -8.65 13.06 37.81
N GLY A 500 -7.84 13.66 38.69
CA GLY A 500 -8.28 14.53 39.78
C GLY A 500 -8.41 13.86 41.15
N LEU A 501 -7.78 12.65 41.35
CA LEU A 501 -7.71 12.07 42.69
C LEU A 501 -6.78 12.92 43.54
N ASP A 502 -7.25 13.18 44.80
CA ASP A 502 -6.51 14.03 45.75
C ASP A 502 -5.07 13.52 45.96
N ALA A 503 -4.11 14.45 45.94
CA ALA A 503 -2.70 14.13 46.10
C ALA A 503 -2.40 13.41 47.42
N SER A 504 -3.11 13.74 48.50
CA SER A 504 -2.97 13.10 49.80
C SER A 504 -3.31 11.60 49.77
N ILE A 505 -4.32 11.21 48.99
CA ILE A 505 -4.73 9.80 48.82
C ILE A 505 -3.65 9.04 48.04
N ILE A 506 -3.09 9.71 47.00
CA ILE A 506 -2.02 9.11 46.20
C ILE A 506 -0.74 8.93 47.03
N GLU A 507 -0.42 9.88 47.89
CA GLU A 507 0.75 9.82 48.75
C GLU A 507 0.59 8.75 49.84
N ASP A 508 -0.58 8.63 50.47
CA ASP A 508 -0.90 7.55 51.40
C ASP A 508 -0.82 6.17 50.70
N ALA A 509 -1.37 6.07 49.46
CA ALA A 509 -1.31 4.83 48.70
C ALA A 509 0.15 4.43 48.33
N LYS A 510 0.99 5.40 47.95
CA LYS A 510 2.43 5.15 47.70
C LYS A 510 3.17 4.68 48.94
N SER A 511 2.85 5.24 50.13
CA SER A 511 3.47 4.84 51.40
C SER A 511 3.19 3.39 51.80
N ARG A 512 2.16 2.77 51.21
CA ARG A 512 1.77 1.37 51.46
C ARG A 512 2.44 0.38 50.51
N ILE A 513 3.17 0.84 49.49
CA ILE A 513 3.97 -0.02 48.62
C ILE A 513 5.31 -0.32 49.29
N THR A 514 5.81 -1.52 49.12
CA THR A 514 7.12 -1.94 49.69
C THR A 514 8.27 -1.27 48.94
N GLU A 515 9.37 -0.93 49.65
CA GLU A 515 10.57 -0.31 49.02
C GLU A 515 11.16 -1.11 47.85
N ASN A 516 11.02 -2.45 47.88
CA ASN A 516 11.50 -3.30 46.81
C ASN A 516 10.70 -3.15 45.51
N GLU A 517 9.38 -3.00 45.61
CA GLU A 517 8.49 -2.76 44.48
C GLU A 517 8.73 -1.38 43.88
N GLU A 518 8.93 -0.35 44.70
CA GLU A 518 9.23 1.01 44.26
C GLU A 518 10.59 1.09 43.54
N ASN A 519 11.62 0.44 44.07
CA ASN A 519 12.94 0.35 43.44
C ASN A 519 12.88 -0.35 42.06
N PHE A 520 12.10 -1.42 41.94
CA PHE A 520 11.93 -2.16 40.72
C PHE A 520 11.17 -1.31 39.64
N GLU A 521 10.08 -0.66 40.01
CA GLU A 521 9.35 0.24 39.10
C GLU A 521 10.22 1.44 38.64
N ASN A 522 11.05 1.97 39.52
CA ASN A 522 12.00 3.04 39.16
C ASN A 522 13.11 2.56 38.21
N LEU A 523 13.56 1.29 38.35
CA LEU A 523 14.52 0.69 37.40
C LEU A 523 13.88 0.52 36.01
N ILE A 524 12.64 0.01 35.95
CA ILE A 524 11.87 -0.09 34.71
C ILE A 524 11.71 1.27 34.03
N ALA A 525 11.37 2.31 34.79
CA ALA A 525 11.24 3.67 34.28
C ALA A 525 12.54 4.17 33.59
N ARG A 526 13.70 3.92 34.22
CA ARG A 526 14.99 4.28 33.63
C ARG A 526 15.34 3.49 32.36
N LEU A 527 14.99 2.20 32.32
CA LEU A 527 15.17 1.36 31.14
C LEU A 527 14.29 1.85 29.96
N GLU A 528 13.04 2.20 30.24
CA GLU A 528 12.11 2.73 29.25
C GLU A 528 12.61 4.08 28.66
N ASP A 529 13.01 5.01 29.52
CA ASP A 529 13.57 6.30 29.09
C ASP A 529 14.86 6.14 28.27
N SER A 530 15.75 5.23 28.69
CA SER A 530 16.99 4.93 27.97
C SER A 530 16.72 4.36 26.59
N ARG A 531 15.74 3.46 26.46
CA ARG A 531 15.39 2.89 25.18
C ARG A 531 14.67 3.86 24.24
N LEU A 532 13.73 4.68 24.76
CA LEU A 532 13.11 5.74 23.97
C LEU A 532 14.18 6.67 23.37
N THR A 533 15.25 6.92 24.12
CA THR A 533 16.38 7.69 23.62
C THR A 533 17.12 6.93 22.50
N ILE A 534 17.39 5.63 22.71
CA ILE A 534 18.03 4.77 21.70
C ILE A 534 17.18 4.65 20.43
N GLU A 535 15.85 4.48 20.54
CA GLU A 535 14.96 4.41 19.37
C GLU A 535 14.93 5.71 18.58
N LYS A 536 14.94 6.88 19.27
CA LYS A 536 15.05 8.19 18.60
C LYS A 536 16.37 8.30 17.85
N GLU A 537 17.48 7.94 18.49
CA GLU A 537 18.79 7.95 17.87
C GLU A 537 18.88 6.99 16.68
N GLN A 538 18.30 5.79 16.78
CA GLN A 538 18.24 4.84 15.67
C GLN A 538 17.38 5.32 14.50
N ALA A 539 16.26 5.99 14.77
CA ALA A 539 15.41 6.60 13.74
C ALA A 539 16.18 7.73 13.01
N GLU A 540 16.92 8.56 13.75
CA GLU A 540 17.80 9.59 13.19
C GLU A 540 18.92 8.98 12.35
N ILE A 541 19.60 7.94 12.84
CA ILE A 541 20.63 7.22 12.11
C ILE A 541 20.08 6.62 10.82
N SER A 542 18.88 6.04 10.86
CA SER A 542 18.20 5.48 9.68
C SER A 542 17.88 6.57 8.65
N SER A 543 17.41 7.75 9.11
CA SER A 543 17.16 8.91 8.27
C SER A 543 18.46 9.43 7.62
N TYR A 544 19.53 9.55 8.40
CA TYR A 544 20.84 9.96 7.87
C TYR A 544 21.43 8.94 6.89
N LYS A 545 21.24 7.64 7.12
CA LYS A 545 21.65 6.61 6.16
C LYS A 545 20.94 6.77 4.82
N ALA A 546 19.65 7.00 4.82
CA ALA A 546 18.86 7.22 3.59
C ALA A 546 19.31 8.51 2.87
N GLU A 547 19.61 9.57 3.63
CA GLU A 547 20.12 10.82 3.07
C GLU A 547 21.52 10.65 2.46
N ILE A 548 22.42 9.93 3.15
CA ILE A 548 23.76 9.60 2.65
C ILE A 548 23.68 8.80 1.36
N GLU A 549 22.77 7.83 1.27
CA GLU A 549 22.59 7.00 0.09
C GLU A 549 22.07 7.81 -1.12
N THR A 550 21.15 8.73 -0.88
CA THR A 550 20.66 9.66 -1.92
C THR A 550 21.74 10.66 -2.36
N LEU A 551 22.54 11.16 -1.43
CA LEU A 551 23.67 12.04 -1.73
C LEU A 551 24.77 11.32 -2.50
N LYS A 552 25.08 10.07 -2.13
CA LYS A 552 26.06 9.22 -2.83
C LYS A 552 25.64 9.01 -4.28
N LYS A 553 24.37 8.63 -4.51
CA LYS A 553 23.82 8.46 -5.86
C LYS A 553 23.92 9.74 -6.71
N ARG A 554 23.57 10.90 -6.13
CA ARG A 554 23.71 12.20 -6.80
C ARG A 554 25.16 12.53 -7.12
N LEU A 555 26.08 12.13 -6.27
CA LEU A 555 27.51 12.38 -6.44
C LEU A 555 28.08 11.50 -7.56
N GLU A 556 27.66 10.22 -7.63
CA GLU A 556 27.99 9.30 -8.72
C GLU A 556 27.46 9.81 -10.06
N GLU A 557 26.18 10.22 -10.12
CA GLU A 557 25.58 10.78 -11.34
C GLU A 557 26.29 12.07 -11.79
N LYS A 558 26.74 12.91 -10.83
CA LYS A 558 27.47 14.14 -11.13
C LYS A 558 28.90 13.86 -11.62
N GLN A 559 29.53 12.83 -11.07
CA GLN A 559 30.85 12.36 -11.49
C GLN A 559 30.80 11.82 -12.92
N GLU A 560 29.82 10.97 -13.22
CA GLU A 560 29.61 10.43 -14.56
C GLU A 560 29.35 11.53 -15.61
N ARG A 561 28.54 12.54 -15.26
CA ARG A 561 28.33 13.71 -16.14
C ARG A 561 29.61 14.51 -16.37
N LEU A 562 30.46 14.63 -15.35
CA LEU A 562 31.76 15.33 -15.47
C LEU A 562 32.73 14.52 -16.34
N ASP A 563 32.79 13.21 -16.16
CA ASP A 563 33.65 12.34 -16.96
C ASP A 563 33.22 12.31 -18.44
N ASN A 564 31.92 12.20 -18.70
CA ASN A 564 31.36 12.28 -20.06
C ASN A 564 31.62 13.67 -20.71
N SER A 565 31.51 14.75 -19.91
CA SER A 565 31.82 16.10 -20.39
C SER A 565 33.32 16.27 -20.71
N ARG A 566 34.17 15.69 -19.87
CA ARG A 566 35.63 15.68 -20.06
C ARG A 566 36.03 14.90 -21.30
N GLU A 567 35.48 13.72 -21.51
CA GLU A 567 35.72 12.92 -22.74
C GLU A 567 35.27 13.68 -23.99
N LYS A 568 34.12 14.33 -23.93
CA LYS A 568 33.63 15.14 -25.04
C LYS A 568 34.58 16.29 -25.39
N ILE A 569 35.03 17.03 -24.36
CA ILE A 569 35.98 18.14 -24.54
C ILE A 569 37.32 17.65 -25.09
N LEU A 570 37.83 16.51 -24.58
CA LEU A 570 39.05 15.89 -25.09
C LEU A 570 38.91 15.42 -26.56
N ARG A 571 37.78 14.87 -26.91
CA ARG A 571 37.51 14.44 -28.29
C ARG A 571 37.42 15.65 -29.22
N GLU A 572 36.69 16.69 -28.86
CA GLU A 572 36.59 17.94 -29.63
C GLU A 572 37.97 18.61 -29.80
N ALA A 573 38.78 18.65 -28.70
CA ALA A 573 40.15 19.17 -28.78
C ALA A 573 41.09 18.36 -29.68
N ASN A 574 40.96 17.03 -29.65
CA ASN A 574 41.72 16.16 -30.55
C ASN A 574 41.28 16.29 -32.01
N GLU A 575 40.01 16.44 -32.27
CA GLU A 575 39.47 16.66 -33.62
C GLU A 575 39.97 18.03 -34.18
N GLU A 576 39.98 19.07 -33.33
CA GLU A 576 40.48 20.38 -33.72
C GLU A 576 41.98 20.39 -33.94
N ALA A 577 42.76 19.70 -33.07
CA ALA A 577 44.19 19.48 -33.26
C ALA A 577 44.52 18.74 -34.56
N HIS A 578 43.77 17.68 -34.88
CA HIS A 578 43.91 16.94 -36.15
C HIS A 578 43.58 17.82 -37.36
N LYS A 579 42.59 18.69 -37.27
CA LYS A 579 42.25 19.63 -38.34
C LYS A 579 43.36 20.64 -38.57
N ILE A 580 43.94 21.20 -37.48
CA ILE A 580 45.07 22.15 -37.56
C ILE A 580 46.29 21.48 -38.15
N LEU A 581 46.64 20.23 -37.76
CA LEU A 581 47.75 19.48 -38.32
C LEU A 581 47.57 19.17 -39.79
N ARG A 582 46.33 18.88 -40.22
CA ARG A 582 46.00 18.61 -41.64
C ARG A 582 46.15 19.87 -42.48
N GLU A 583 45.64 20.99 -42.02
CA GLU A 583 45.82 22.31 -42.68
C GLU A 583 47.27 22.73 -42.75
N ALA A 584 48.07 22.52 -41.68
CA ALA A 584 49.51 22.78 -41.69
C ALA A 584 50.26 21.89 -42.68
N LYS A 585 49.86 20.58 -42.79
CA LYS A 585 50.44 19.66 -43.77
C LYS A 585 50.12 20.07 -45.22
N GLU A 586 48.88 20.46 -45.50
CA GLU A 586 48.46 20.91 -46.83
C GLU A 586 49.24 22.17 -47.24
N VAL A 587 49.49 23.12 -46.32
CA VAL A 587 50.27 24.34 -46.57
C VAL A 587 51.76 23.97 -46.79
N ALA A 588 52.31 23.04 -46.01
CA ALA A 588 53.68 22.56 -46.21
C ALA A 588 53.86 21.85 -47.57
N ASP A 589 52.88 20.97 -47.91
CA ASP A 589 52.91 20.26 -49.19
C ASP A 589 52.77 21.23 -50.40
N GLU A 590 51.90 22.26 -50.26
CA GLU A 590 51.79 23.32 -51.30
C GLU A 590 53.06 24.12 -51.41
N SER A 591 53.68 24.47 -50.30
CA SER A 591 54.95 25.20 -50.28
C SER A 591 56.08 24.36 -50.88
N ILE A 592 56.14 23.06 -50.59
CA ILE A 592 57.10 22.13 -51.18
C ILE A 592 56.89 22.01 -52.72
N ARG A 593 55.63 21.89 -53.18
CA ARG A 593 55.30 21.86 -54.59
C ARG A 593 55.74 23.17 -55.31
N ASN A 594 55.51 24.31 -54.71
CA ASN A 594 55.87 25.59 -55.23
C ASN A 594 57.43 25.71 -55.29
N PHE A 595 58.14 25.29 -54.24
CA PHE A 595 59.62 25.19 -54.29
C PHE A 595 60.17 24.27 -55.39
N GLN A 596 59.53 23.10 -55.57
CA GLN A 596 59.99 22.19 -56.66
C GLN A 596 59.66 22.74 -58.02
N LYS A 597 58.54 23.52 -58.17
CA LYS A 597 58.20 24.14 -59.48
C LYS A 597 59.05 25.33 -59.84
N TYR A 598 59.59 26.06 -58.87
CA TYR A 598 60.42 27.27 -59.07
C TYR A 598 61.91 26.99 -58.95
N GLY A 599 62.33 25.82 -58.44
CA GLY A 599 63.73 25.43 -58.27
C GLY A 599 64.46 25.00 -59.57
N LYS A 600 63.76 24.98 -60.71
CA LYS A 600 64.34 24.65 -62.01
C LYS A 600 64.62 25.78 -63.00
N VAL A 601 64.30 27.03 -62.64
CA VAL A 601 64.52 28.24 -63.44
C VAL A 601 64.83 29.37 -62.49
N ASN A 602 65.99 30.07 -62.62
CA ASN A 602 66.47 31.25 -61.89
C ASN A 602 65.35 32.03 -61.20
N ALA A 603 64.98 31.62 -60.02
CA ALA A 603 63.97 32.27 -59.28
C ALA A 603 64.52 33.47 -58.49
N ASP A 604 63.94 34.65 -58.79
CA ASP A 604 64.22 35.91 -58.09
C ASP A 604 64.04 35.75 -56.58
N ASN A 605 65.02 36.11 -55.75
CA ASN A 605 65.05 36.07 -54.32
C ASN A 605 63.73 36.64 -53.67
N LYS A 606 63.09 37.51 -54.37
CA LYS A 606 61.85 38.20 -53.95
C LYS A 606 60.60 37.27 -53.90
N THR A 607 60.56 36.21 -54.72
CA THR A 607 59.48 35.22 -54.84
C THR A 607 59.59 34.18 -53.68
N MET A 608 60.83 33.74 -53.39
CA MET A 608 61.14 32.85 -52.26
C MET A 608 60.84 33.51 -50.90
N GLU A 609 61.11 34.78 -50.78
CA GLU A 609 60.84 35.54 -49.55
C GLU A 609 59.33 35.80 -49.33
N LYS A 610 58.54 35.94 -50.39
CA LYS A 610 57.09 36.01 -50.35
C LYS A 610 56.45 34.73 -49.88
N GLU A 611 56.87 33.57 -50.27
CA GLU A 611 56.36 32.25 -49.85
C GLU A 611 56.79 31.96 -48.41
N ARG A 612 58.00 32.34 -48.00
CA ARG A 612 58.48 32.26 -46.61
C ARG A 612 57.69 33.18 -45.66
N THR A 613 57.31 34.32 -46.18
CA THR A 613 56.49 35.31 -45.41
C THR A 613 55.03 34.80 -45.28
N LYS A 614 54.46 34.16 -46.32
CA LYS A 614 53.15 33.54 -46.22
C LYS A 614 53.12 32.42 -45.19
N LEU A 615 54.15 31.52 -45.23
CA LEU A 615 54.25 30.44 -44.23
C LEU A 615 54.35 30.99 -42.80
N ARG A 616 55.19 32.01 -42.61
CA ARG A 616 55.35 32.65 -41.29
C ARG A 616 54.12 33.39 -40.82
N ASN A 617 53.38 34.03 -41.72
CA ASN A 617 52.08 34.66 -41.39
C ASN A 617 51.01 33.63 -41.03
N LYS A 618 50.97 32.49 -41.71
CA LYS A 618 50.02 31.45 -41.42
C LYS A 618 50.37 30.67 -40.12
N MET A 619 51.66 30.47 -39.83
CA MET A 619 52.12 30.00 -38.50
C MET A 619 51.75 30.95 -37.37
N ASN A 620 51.93 32.23 -37.56
CA ASN A 620 51.54 33.23 -36.56
C ASN A 620 50.03 33.36 -36.41
N GLU A 621 49.23 33.02 -37.39
CA GLU A 621 47.75 32.97 -37.33
C GLU A 621 47.30 31.76 -36.52
N VAL A 622 47.93 30.58 -36.74
CA VAL A 622 47.71 29.37 -35.94
C VAL A 622 48.19 29.58 -34.50
N GLU A 623 49.32 30.16 -34.25
CA GLU A 623 49.81 30.53 -32.91
C GLU A 623 48.89 31.50 -32.20
N LYS A 624 48.33 32.51 -32.92
CA LYS A 624 47.33 33.43 -32.36
C LYS A 624 46.00 32.72 -32.02
N ASN A 625 45.59 31.73 -32.81
CA ASN A 625 44.39 30.96 -32.55
C ASN A 625 44.59 29.91 -31.44
N MET A 626 45.84 29.42 -31.24
CA MET A 626 46.19 28.52 -30.12
C MET A 626 46.37 29.27 -28.79
N ALA A 627 46.67 30.56 -28.81
CA ALA A 627 46.75 31.40 -27.60
C ALA A 627 45.33 31.74 -27.09
N MET A 628 44.70 30.80 -26.37
CA MET A 628 43.56 31.09 -25.51
C MET A 628 44.01 32.17 -24.55
N LYS A 629 43.46 33.38 -24.69
CA LYS A 629 43.62 34.44 -23.68
C LYS A 629 42.97 33.96 -22.40
N PRO A 630 43.73 33.75 -21.29
CA PRO A 630 43.14 33.61 -19.98
C PRO A 630 42.37 34.90 -19.70
N LYS A 631 41.09 34.81 -19.40
CA LYS A 631 40.29 35.88 -18.80
C LYS A 631 41.01 36.27 -17.52
N ALA A 632 41.62 37.46 -17.50
CA ALA A 632 42.17 38.04 -16.29
C ALA A 632 41.05 38.21 -15.26
N PRO A 633 41.20 37.70 -14.03
CA PRO A 633 40.28 37.99 -12.96
C PRO A 633 40.46 39.48 -12.57
N ALA A 634 39.33 40.15 -12.38
CA ALA A 634 39.28 41.52 -11.95
C ALA A 634 40.01 41.73 -10.62
N ASN A 635 40.93 42.72 -10.60
CA ASN A 635 41.51 43.45 -9.46
C ASN A 635 41.46 42.72 -8.08
N THR A 636 42.37 41.83 -7.81
CA THR A 636 42.72 41.45 -6.45
C THR A 636 44.08 42.03 -6.12
N LYS A 637 44.14 42.93 -5.15
CA LYS A 637 45.39 43.50 -4.63
C LYS A 637 46.25 42.39 -3.99
N ALA A 638 47.52 42.30 -4.32
CA ALA A 638 48.45 41.36 -3.71
C ALA A 638 48.40 41.42 -2.16
N PRO A 639 48.38 40.27 -1.47
CA PRO A 639 48.27 40.22 0.00
C PRO A 639 49.51 40.89 0.64
N LYS A 640 49.32 41.89 1.53
CA LYS A 640 50.41 42.73 2.11
C LYS A 640 51.13 42.12 3.30
N ASN A 641 50.58 41.04 3.95
CA ASN A 641 51.23 40.44 5.12
C ASN A 641 51.03 38.89 5.08
N LEU A 642 51.89 38.21 4.33
CA LEU A 642 51.93 36.74 4.27
C LEU A 642 52.83 36.18 5.38
N ARG A 643 52.34 35.13 6.05
CA ARG A 643 53.14 34.37 7.04
C ARG A 643 53.36 32.96 6.53
N ILE A 644 54.45 32.32 6.95
CA ILE A 644 54.67 30.90 6.68
C ILE A 644 53.56 30.09 7.36
N GLY A 645 52.87 29.26 6.59
CA GLY A 645 51.74 28.49 7.04
C GLY A 645 50.35 29.03 6.62
N ASP A 646 50.29 30.23 6.02
CA ASP A 646 49.03 30.80 5.53
C ASP A 646 48.47 29.98 4.36
N SER A 647 47.15 29.72 4.37
CA SER A 647 46.45 29.09 3.27
C SER A 647 46.22 30.09 2.15
N VAL A 648 46.72 29.78 0.95
CA VAL A 648 46.65 30.66 -0.21
C VAL A 648 46.08 29.89 -1.43
N LYS A 649 45.44 30.62 -2.31
CA LYS A 649 45.03 30.11 -3.63
C LYS A 649 45.94 30.68 -4.69
N VAL A 650 46.60 29.80 -5.46
CA VAL A 650 47.41 30.16 -6.63
C VAL A 650 46.48 30.37 -7.80
N LEU A 651 46.43 31.62 -8.33
CA LEU A 651 45.45 31.97 -9.38
C LEU A 651 45.80 31.35 -10.72
N SER A 652 47.07 31.28 -11.10
CA SER A 652 47.52 30.68 -12.38
C SER A 652 47.23 29.19 -12.48
N MET A 653 47.25 28.47 -11.33
CA MET A 653 47.04 27.01 -11.28
C MET A 653 45.68 26.65 -10.73
N ASN A 654 44.89 27.60 -10.23
CA ASN A 654 43.60 27.42 -9.52
C ASN A 654 43.64 26.35 -8.41
N LEU A 655 44.79 26.23 -7.72
CA LEU A 655 45.03 25.28 -6.65
C LEU A 655 45.18 26.00 -5.29
N LYS A 656 44.72 25.33 -4.22
CA LYS A 656 44.97 25.76 -2.85
C LYS A 656 46.33 25.22 -2.37
N GLY A 657 47.10 26.04 -1.65
CA GLY A 657 48.35 25.60 -1.05
C GLY A 657 48.66 26.39 0.23
N THR A 658 49.70 26.00 0.93
CA THR A 658 50.23 26.67 2.12
C THR A 658 51.55 27.38 1.82
N VAL A 659 51.71 28.60 2.30
CA VAL A 659 52.96 29.38 2.17
C VAL A 659 54.08 28.68 2.94
N HIS A 660 55.18 28.38 2.25
CA HIS A 660 56.31 27.68 2.86
C HIS A 660 57.53 28.59 3.08
N THR A 661 57.70 29.65 2.27
CA THR A 661 58.75 30.67 2.46
C THR A 661 58.16 32.06 2.32
N LEU A 662 58.79 33.06 2.94
CA LEU A 662 58.43 34.46 2.72
C LEU A 662 58.91 34.92 1.32
N PRO A 663 58.27 35.96 0.71
CA PRO A 663 58.67 36.48 -0.60
C PRO A 663 60.07 37.04 -0.61
N ASP A 664 60.84 36.76 -1.66
CA ASP A 664 62.14 37.30 -1.92
C ASP A 664 62.03 38.77 -2.44
N ALA A 665 63.19 39.45 -2.66
CA ALA A 665 63.23 40.81 -3.17
C ALA A 665 62.54 41.04 -4.52
N LYS A 666 62.24 39.96 -5.26
CA LYS A 666 61.53 39.93 -6.54
C LYS A 666 60.07 39.51 -6.41
N GLY A 667 59.57 39.25 -5.19
CA GLY A 667 58.21 38.84 -4.88
C GLY A 667 57.92 37.37 -5.10
N ASN A 668 58.91 36.48 -5.23
CA ASN A 668 58.71 35.04 -5.44
C ASN A 668 58.79 34.31 -4.10
N LEU A 669 57.93 33.34 -3.89
CA LEU A 669 57.86 32.48 -2.70
C LEU A 669 57.50 31.02 -3.08
N PHE A 670 57.83 30.12 -2.19
CA PHE A 670 57.43 28.73 -2.37
C PHE A 670 56.09 28.43 -1.68
N VAL A 671 55.16 27.84 -2.44
CA VAL A 671 53.85 27.38 -1.96
C VAL A 671 53.80 25.87 -2.09
N GLN A 672 53.38 25.21 -1.01
CA GLN A 672 53.15 23.77 -0.97
C GLN A 672 51.70 23.49 -1.37
N MET A 673 51.48 22.75 -2.47
CA MET A 673 50.20 22.37 -3.02
C MET A 673 50.11 20.84 -2.99
N GLY A 674 49.58 20.25 -1.91
CA GLY A 674 49.61 18.83 -1.67
C GLY A 674 51.03 18.26 -1.62
N ILE A 675 51.40 17.37 -2.53
CA ILE A 675 52.75 16.76 -2.60
C ILE A 675 53.76 17.62 -3.38
N LEU A 676 53.27 18.62 -4.13
CA LEU A 676 54.09 19.47 -5.01
C LEU A 676 54.44 20.78 -4.33
N ARG A 677 55.68 21.19 -4.44
CA ARG A 677 56.21 22.49 -3.99
C ARG A 677 56.63 23.30 -5.22
N SER A 678 56.00 24.44 -5.42
CA SER A 678 56.23 25.31 -6.58
C SER A 678 56.57 26.73 -6.17
N GLN A 679 57.45 27.37 -6.92
CA GLN A 679 57.79 28.78 -6.79
C GLN A 679 56.73 29.61 -7.52
N VAL A 680 56.07 30.54 -6.82
CA VAL A 680 55.01 31.41 -7.33
C VAL A 680 55.25 32.85 -6.93
N ASN A 681 54.79 33.78 -7.75
CA ASN A 681 54.91 35.21 -7.44
C ASN A 681 53.75 35.66 -6.53
N ILE A 682 54.02 36.59 -5.60
CA ILE A 682 53.03 37.11 -4.64
C ILE A 682 51.77 37.72 -5.32
N ASN A 683 51.92 38.20 -6.55
CA ASN A 683 50.82 38.77 -7.33
C ASN A 683 49.85 37.70 -7.88
N ASP A 684 50.27 36.45 -7.83
CA ASP A 684 49.50 35.30 -8.28
C ASP A 684 48.80 34.57 -7.10
N LEU A 685 48.80 35.14 -5.93
CA LEU A 685 48.25 34.57 -4.70
C LEU A 685 47.09 35.37 -4.14
N VAL A 686 46.08 34.64 -3.68
CA VAL A 686 45.00 35.19 -2.86
C VAL A 686 45.00 34.47 -1.51
N LEU A 687 45.05 35.24 -0.42
CA LEU A 687 44.99 34.71 0.94
C LEU A 687 43.57 34.12 1.16
N LEU A 688 43.49 32.88 1.56
CA LEU A 688 42.27 32.26 2.06
C LEU A 688 42.26 32.50 3.56
N ILE A 689 41.35 33.33 4.02
CA ILE A 689 41.13 33.52 5.46
C ILE A 689 40.30 32.30 5.88
N ASP A 690 40.96 31.24 6.38
CA ASP A 690 40.30 30.21 7.13
C ASP A 690 40.07 30.75 8.54
N ASP A 691 38.83 30.87 8.97
CA ASP A 691 38.42 31.28 10.32
C ASP A 691 38.78 30.21 11.39
N THR A 692 39.90 29.51 11.22
CA THR A 692 40.38 28.52 12.19
C THR A 692 41.85 28.73 12.51
N ASN A 693 42.16 29.76 13.30
CA ASN A 693 43.37 29.74 14.14
C ASN A 693 43.32 30.85 15.17
N THR A 694 42.79 30.58 16.36
CA THR A 694 43.22 31.20 17.58
C THR A 694 43.21 30.24 18.74
N ASN A 695 44.41 29.97 19.24
CA ASN A 695 44.73 29.57 20.61
C ASN A 695 44.67 28.09 21.01
N GLU A 696 45.83 27.44 20.80
CA GLU A 696 46.30 26.47 21.80
C GLU A 696 46.66 27.23 23.11
N LYS A 697 45.79 27.14 24.09
CA LYS A 697 46.14 27.24 25.51
C LYS A 697 45.46 26.10 26.26
N LYS A 698 46.35 25.32 26.92
CA LYS A 698 46.04 24.22 27.81
C LYS A 698 44.81 24.50 28.67
N PHE A 699 43.73 23.70 28.53
CA PHE A 699 42.68 23.62 29.54
C PHE A 699 42.50 22.22 30.07
N ARG A 700 42.49 22.16 31.40
CA ARG A 700 42.19 20.99 32.23
C ARG A 700 40.77 20.51 31.97
N LYS A 701 40.61 19.20 31.90
CA LYS A 701 39.30 18.51 31.76
C LYS A 701 38.40 18.85 32.93
N THR A 702 37.27 19.47 32.68
CA THR A 702 36.07 19.40 33.51
C THR A 702 34.86 19.08 32.62
N SER A 703 34.00 18.23 33.14
CA SER A 703 32.91 17.56 32.46
C SER A 703 31.75 18.45 31.93
N ALA A 704 31.86 19.77 32.09
CA ALA A 704 30.86 20.74 31.64
C ALA A 704 31.05 21.21 30.18
N GLY A 705 32.17 20.87 29.51
CA GLY A 705 32.49 21.33 28.15
C GLY A 705 31.84 20.48 27.04
N LYS A 706 31.34 19.26 27.31
CA LYS A 706 30.77 18.39 26.28
C LYS A 706 29.33 18.75 25.88
N ILE A 707 28.60 19.47 26.72
CA ILE A 707 27.22 19.86 26.46
C ILE A 707 27.13 21.11 25.55
N LYS A 708 28.17 21.98 25.60
CA LYS A 708 28.15 23.22 24.79
C LYS A 708 28.49 23.05 23.30
N MET A 709 29.20 21.98 22.91
CA MET A 709 29.60 21.78 21.50
C MET A 709 28.49 21.18 20.61
N ASN A 710 27.51 20.49 21.20
CA ASN A 710 26.43 19.88 20.43
C ASN A 710 25.25 20.82 20.11
N LYS A 711 25.09 21.95 20.87
CA LYS A 711 23.98 22.88 20.60
C LYS A 711 24.29 23.88 19.47
N SER A 712 25.56 24.26 19.28
CA SER A 712 25.91 25.21 18.23
C SER A 712 25.85 24.71 16.80
N ALA A 713 25.83 23.38 16.60
CA ALA A 713 25.78 22.77 15.28
C ALA A 713 24.33 22.52 14.76
N THR A 714 23.32 22.79 15.58
CA THR A 714 21.91 22.39 15.26
C THR A 714 20.92 23.57 15.26
N ILE A 715 21.33 24.77 15.62
CA ILE A 715 20.42 25.94 15.67
C ILE A 715 20.30 26.56 14.28
N SER A 716 19.05 26.56 13.75
CA SER A 716 18.73 27.24 12.49
C SER A 716 18.97 28.75 12.61
N THR A 717 19.51 29.39 11.59
CA THR A 717 19.63 30.84 11.49
C THR A 717 18.30 31.55 11.19
N GLU A 718 17.21 30.80 11.06
CA GLU A 718 15.89 31.33 10.75
C GLU A 718 14.84 30.70 11.67
N ILE A 719 13.94 31.55 12.23
CA ILE A 719 12.73 31.13 12.96
C ILE A 719 11.46 31.57 12.21
N LYS A 720 10.46 30.71 12.14
CA LYS A 720 9.16 30.96 11.48
C LYS A 720 8.06 31.08 12.51
N LEU A 721 7.45 32.24 12.62
CA LEU A 721 6.36 32.56 13.56
C LEU A 721 4.99 32.67 12.85
N LEU A 722 4.88 32.16 11.63
CA LEU A 722 3.68 32.25 10.80
C LEU A 722 2.54 31.45 11.39
N GLY A 723 1.37 32.06 11.54
CA GLY A 723 0.16 31.39 12.03
C GLY A 723 0.04 31.27 13.56
N MET A 724 1.03 31.76 14.30
CA MET A 724 1.02 31.79 15.76
C MET A 724 0.28 33.01 16.30
N THR A 725 -0.30 32.90 17.51
CA THR A 725 -0.79 34.04 18.26
C THR A 725 0.41 34.91 18.76
N VAL A 726 0.13 36.15 19.13
CA VAL A 726 1.19 37.07 19.60
C VAL A 726 1.95 36.52 20.81
N ASP A 727 1.24 35.96 21.76
CA ASP A 727 1.84 35.45 23.00
C ASP A 727 2.67 34.19 22.77
N GLU A 728 2.18 33.26 21.94
CA GLU A 728 2.94 32.09 21.51
C GLU A 728 4.20 32.45 20.75
N ALA A 729 4.08 33.37 19.78
CA ALA A 729 5.21 33.82 18.98
C ALA A 729 6.30 34.52 19.82
N LEU A 730 5.95 35.30 20.83
CA LEU A 730 6.91 35.93 21.72
C LEU A 730 7.61 34.95 22.65
N SER A 731 6.88 33.90 23.12
CA SER A 731 7.45 32.83 23.94
C SER A 731 8.47 31.99 23.17
N GLU A 732 8.13 31.62 21.92
CA GLU A 732 9.01 30.86 21.04
C GLU A 732 10.23 31.69 20.62
N LEU A 733 10.04 33.00 20.34
CA LEU A 733 11.10 33.92 19.98
C LEU A 733 12.09 34.12 21.12
N ASP A 734 11.60 34.22 22.36
CA ASP A 734 12.45 34.40 23.56
C ASP A 734 13.41 33.23 23.72
N LYS A 735 12.87 32.00 23.67
CA LYS A 735 13.66 30.77 23.76
C LYS A 735 14.66 30.63 22.62
N TYR A 736 14.24 30.94 21.40
CA TYR A 736 15.10 30.89 20.22
C TYR A 736 16.25 31.89 20.28
N LEU A 737 16.01 33.15 20.71
CA LEU A 737 17.03 34.16 20.82
C LEU A 737 18.05 33.84 21.91
N ASP A 738 17.63 33.25 23.03
CA ASP A 738 18.53 32.75 24.07
C ASP A 738 19.46 31.64 23.54
N ASP A 739 18.88 30.67 22.84
CA ASP A 739 19.65 29.57 22.23
C ASP A 739 20.57 30.06 21.12
N ALA A 740 20.13 30.99 20.27
CA ALA A 740 20.93 31.60 19.19
C ALA A 740 22.10 32.47 19.73
N TYR A 741 21.86 33.19 20.82
CA TYR A 741 22.91 33.96 21.50
C TYR A 741 23.96 33.03 22.15
N LEU A 742 23.51 31.93 22.79
CA LEU A 742 24.42 30.93 23.36
C LEU A 742 25.20 30.16 22.29
N ALA A 743 24.65 30.06 21.07
CA ALA A 743 25.34 29.49 19.92
C ALA A 743 26.26 30.45 19.19
N HIS A 744 26.39 31.70 19.66
CA HIS A 744 27.21 32.75 19.07
C HIS A 744 26.89 33.08 17.60
N LEU A 745 25.60 33.04 17.23
CA LEU A 745 25.17 33.50 15.92
C LEU A 745 25.33 35.03 15.83
N SER A 746 25.82 35.51 14.69
CA SER A 746 26.00 36.96 14.45
C SER A 746 24.68 37.66 14.15
N SER A 747 23.76 36.96 13.46
CA SER A 747 22.43 37.47 13.12
C SER A 747 21.45 36.33 12.91
N VAL A 748 20.16 36.62 13.05
CA VAL A 748 19.07 35.66 12.84
C VAL A 748 17.94 36.29 12.04
N ARG A 749 17.20 35.43 11.28
CA ARG A 749 16.04 35.84 10.49
C ARG A 749 14.76 35.40 11.20
N ILE A 750 13.85 36.34 11.39
CA ILE A 750 12.56 36.13 12.07
C ILE A 750 11.44 36.36 11.06
N VAL A 751 10.79 35.28 10.66
CA VAL A 751 9.71 35.27 9.65
C VAL A 751 8.37 35.36 10.35
N HIS A 752 7.75 36.54 10.34
CA HIS A 752 6.46 36.84 10.98
C HIS A 752 5.31 37.07 9.99
N GLY A 753 5.59 37.14 8.69
CA GLY A 753 4.62 37.36 7.62
C GLY A 753 4.16 38.81 7.47
N LYS A 754 3.52 39.10 6.33
CA LYS A 754 3.04 40.48 6.00
C LYS A 754 1.67 40.84 6.61
N GLY A 755 0.80 39.87 6.98
CA GLY A 755 -0.53 39.98 7.54
C GLY A 755 -0.98 41.35 8.03
N THR A 756 -1.74 41.44 9.12
CA THR A 756 -2.21 42.71 9.74
C THR A 756 -1.10 43.53 10.40
N GLY A 757 0.12 43.01 10.47
CA GLY A 757 1.27 43.64 11.13
C GLY A 757 1.31 43.45 12.65
N ALA A 758 0.36 42.79 13.28
CA ALA A 758 0.33 42.59 14.72
C ALA A 758 1.55 41.82 15.22
N LEU A 759 1.92 40.72 14.60
CA LEU A 759 3.13 39.92 14.92
C LEU A 759 4.41 40.71 14.69
N ARG A 760 4.51 41.45 13.59
CA ARG A 760 5.67 42.33 13.31
C ARG A 760 5.87 43.35 14.42
N ASN A 761 4.79 44.05 14.82
CA ASN A 761 4.88 45.08 15.86
C ASN A 761 5.24 44.46 17.22
N ALA A 762 4.72 43.29 17.54
CA ALA A 762 5.07 42.57 18.76
C ALA A 762 6.51 42.11 18.77
N VAL A 763 7.03 41.54 17.68
CA VAL A 763 8.42 41.12 17.51
C VAL A 763 9.36 42.34 17.63
N HIS A 764 9.09 43.43 16.93
CA HIS A 764 9.88 44.67 17.05
C HIS A 764 9.85 45.22 18.46
N GLY A 765 8.67 45.21 19.13
CA GLY A 765 8.54 45.66 20.54
C GLY A 765 9.37 44.80 21.49
N TYR A 766 9.47 43.49 21.23
CA TYR A 766 10.28 42.55 22.00
C TYR A 766 11.79 42.75 21.73
N LEU A 767 12.22 42.80 20.47
CA LEU A 767 13.61 42.98 20.08
C LEU A 767 14.20 44.29 20.65
N LYS A 768 13.41 45.38 20.69
CA LYS A 768 13.80 46.66 21.28
C LYS A 768 14.13 46.56 22.78
N LYS A 769 13.52 45.61 23.50
CA LYS A 769 13.71 45.40 24.94
C LYS A 769 14.76 44.33 25.25
N SER A 770 15.14 43.52 24.27
CA SER A 770 16.06 42.41 24.47
C SER A 770 17.48 42.87 24.76
N LYS A 771 18.14 42.23 25.75
CA LYS A 771 19.53 42.56 26.17
C LYS A 771 20.56 42.05 25.16
N TYR A 772 20.22 41.10 24.32
CA TYR A 772 21.13 40.40 23.43
C TYR A 772 21.24 41.05 22.05
N ILE A 773 20.25 41.84 21.64
CA ILE A 773 20.14 42.40 20.30
C ILE A 773 20.86 43.77 20.23
N LYS A 774 21.70 43.92 19.22
CA LYS A 774 22.44 45.15 18.89
C LYS A 774 21.59 46.03 17.97
N ASN A 775 21.06 45.45 16.92
CA ASN A 775 20.26 46.13 15.91
C ASN A 775 19.24 45.19 15.28
N TYR A 776 18.16 45.74 14.72
CA TYR A 776 17.21 44.94 13.92
C TYR A 776 16.63 45.81 12.81
N HIS A 777 16.37 45.19 11.65
CA HIS A 777 15.79 45.85 10.49
C HIS A 777 14.92 44.88 9.69
N LEU A 778 14.05 45.41 8.83
CA LEU A 778 13.30 44.59 7.90
C LEU A 778 14.22 44.06 6.78
N ALA A 779 13.95 42.88 6.28
CA ALA A 779 14.68 42.30 5.16
C ALA A 779 14.50 43.11 3.87
N GLU A 780 15.52 43.09 3.00
CA GLU A 780 15.50 43.80 1.72
C GLU A 780 14.55 43.16 0.70
N PHE A 781 14.28 43.91 -0.39
CA PHE A 781 13.43 43.46 -1.48
C PHE A 781 14.02 42.19 -2.14
N GLY A 782 13.26 41.07 -2.09
CA GLY A 782 13.71 39.72 -2.57
C GLY A 782 14.13 38.76 -1.45
N GLU A 783 14.35 39.24 -0.19
CA GLU A 783 14.66 38.38 0.95
C GLU A 783 13.50 38.20 1.95
N GLY A 784 12.29 38.57 1.57
CA GLY A 784 11.06 38.40 2.37
C GLY A 784 10.39 39.72 2.76
N ASP A 785 10.98 40.88 2.43
CA ASP A 785 10.37 42.22 2.55
C ASP A 785 9.85 42.53 3.97
N ALA A 786 8.73 43.25 4.07
CA ALA A 786 8.01 43.57 5.31
C ALA A 786 7.51 42.34 6.13
N GLY A 787 7.70 41.10 5.65
CA GLY A 787 7.31 39.86 6.35
C GLY A 787 8.44 39.20 7.15
N VAL A 788 9.67 39.72 7.06
CA VAL A 788 10.87 39.19 7.74
C VAL A 788 11.64 40.31 8.45
N THR A 789 12.08 40.06 9.66
CA THR A 789 12.97 40.95 10.42
C THR A 789 14.31 40.24 10.65
N ILE A 790 15.41 40.93 10.37
CA ILE A 790 16.76 40.46 10.65
C ILE A 790 17.20 41.13 11.97
N ALA A 791 17.65 40.33 12.92
CA ALA A 791 18.14 40.79 14.21
C ALA A 791 19.62 40.42 14.37
N GLU A 792 20.45 41.40 14.70
CA GLU A 792 21.89 41.28 14.93
C GLU A 792 22.18 41.24 16.43
N PHE A 793 22.98 40.26 16.86
CA PHE A 793 23.41 40.13 18.25
C PHE A 793 24.58 41.12 18.62
N LYS A 794 24.69 41.39 19.92
CA LYS A 794 25.77 42.24 20.47
C LYS A 794 27.13 41.54 20.48
#